data_9d106a5d3b49837dcfb6a533dd74c543
#
_entry.id   9d106a5d3b49837dcfb6a533dd74c543
#
_cell.length_a   1.000
_cell.length_b   1.000
_cell.length_c   1.000
_cell.angle_alpha   90.00
_cell.angle_beta   90.00
_cell.angle_gamma   90.00
#
_symmetry.space_group_name_H-M   'P 1'
#
loop_
_entity.id
_entity.type
_entity.pdbx_description
1 polymer ?
#
loop_
_entity_poly.entity_id
_entity_poly.type
_entity_poly.pdbx_seq_one_letter_code
_entity_poly.pdbx_strand_id
1 'polypeptide(L)'
;MKFLGFHHKKVSPLPAQFPTLPRVQPELSTEKPAEPAEYKLPLNGFAGTPEEKDRQWYEQCYRGDSQPQLTLRAVLMGGILGMFMAVSNLYTTLKIGWSFGVTITACVISFVVWNTICRLLGGRLTRMSVLENNCMQSTASAAGSSTGSTLATALGALLLINGFQQPWPIAAAFVFFTAALGVFLAIPMKRQMINHEQLRFPTGIATAETLRSLYSRSGESLKQAWALLIALGGGALIGFLHNYADLVEQLKLKNRLPDWLEKVSSWLYLPDLWAFTGWLNPLARGQMAGLGFEPSVLLVGAGMITGLRVSLSMFAGSALLYFIVAPHLVALDLANAGVAGYLPSFKISPAGNFNPTRWALWGGTSVMVFASLFQMALNWRTVLRAFGLFKKSERNATHDAVEAVEVPNSWLVIGLIPITLGLVTVQYCAFHVAIWLGLLSVAFSFVVALVACRATGETDTTPVGAMGKITQLLYAVLPGAKGIESINLMAAGTTAAASGAAADLLTDLKSGYLLGANPRRQFLAQFCGVFFGVLAVVPAWYLMVPTKAALEAFNPPATNMWKAVADLLTLGINHLPHTALIAIVIGALVGMTLPLLEKLWPQAQPWLPSAMGLGLAWVVPFQNAFSFLIGALILTAWRAWNRRNADTFAIPIASGLIAGESLVAAFLAIACTLVGFLATR
;
A
#
# COMPACT_ATOMS: atom_id res chain seq x y z
N MET A 1 48.08 -41.63 39.96
CA MET A 1 46.96 -42.57 40.21
C MET A 1 46.23 -42.69 38.89
N LYS A 2 46.56 -43.73 38.07
CA LYS A 2 45.86 -45.03 37.92
C LYS A 2 44.38 -44.82 37.56
N PHE A 3 44.10 -45.17 36.38
CA PHE A 3 43.42 -46.26 35.67
C PHE A 3 42.25 -45.76 34.80
N LEU A 4 42.31 -46.09 33.52
CA LEU A 4 41.55 -47.04 32.67
C LEU A 4 41.91 -46.69 31.22
N GLY A 5 42.56 -47.41 30.44
CA GLY A 5 42.51 -48.73 29.93
C GLY A 5 41.56 -48.84 28.72
N PHE A 6 42.02 -48.45 27.48
CA PHE A 6 41.27 -48.78 26.25
C PHE A 6 42.11 -49.66 25.33
N HIS A 7 41.59 -50.87 25.09
CA HIS A 7 42.09 -51.87 24.17
C HIS A 7 42.13 -51.44 22.72
N HIS A 8 43.31 -51.42 22.12
CA HIS A 8 43.47 -51.40 20.66
C HIS A 8 43.11 -52.78 20.05
N LYS A 9 42.01 -52.88 19.30
CA LYS A 9 41.79 -53.98 18.34
C LYS A 9 42.45 -53.59 17.01
N LYS A 10 43.48 -54.33 16.63
CA LYS A 10 44.08 -54.33 15.30
C LYS A 10 43.06 -54.82 14.28
N VAL A 11 42.73 -53.99 13.30
CA VAL A 11 42.00 -54.39 12.09
C VAL A 11 43.01 -54.54 10.97
N SER A 12 43.09 -55.77 10.39
CA SER A 12 43.86 -56.10 9.26
C SER A 12 43.44 -55.43 7.96
N PRO A 13 44.33 -55.08 7.03
CA PRO A 13 44.01 -54.44 5.78
C PRO A 13 43.37 -55.37 4.78
N LEU A 14 42.24 -55.03 4.22
CA LEU A 14 41.62 -55.63 3.04
C LEU A 14 42.32 -55.15 1.75
N PRO A 15 42.49 -56.00 0.71
CA PRO A 15 43.20 -55.61 -0.49
C PRO A 15 42.37 -54.66 -1.39
N ALA A 16 43.02 -53.59 -1.81
CA ALA A 16 42.51 -52.68 -2.80
C ALA A 16 42.53 -53.29 -4.21
N GLN A 17 41.36 -53.56 -4.76
CA GLN A 17 41.17 -53.65 -6.21
C GLN A 17 39.99 -52.67 -6.57
N PHE A 18 40.37 -51.49 -6.95
CA PHE A 18 39.45 -50.58 -7.68
C PHE A 18 39.73 -50.70 -9.17
N PRO A 19 38.74 -50.97 -10.02
CA PRO A 19 38.94 -50.93 -11.46
C PRO A 19 39.17 -49.44 -11.85
N THR A 20 40.25 -49.24 -12.61
CA THR A 20 40.59 -47.95 -13.22
C THR A 20 39.48 -47.53 -14.18
N LEU A 21 38.72 -46.51 -13.84
CA LEU A 21 37.82 -45.82 -14.75
C LEU A 21 38.66 -45.13 -15.84
N PRO A 22 38.24 -45.16 -17.13
CA PRO A 22 38.96 -44.49 -18.20
C PRO A 22 38.94 -42.97 -17.94
N ARG A 23 40.12 -42.35 -18.07
CA ARG A 23 40.24 -40.87 -18.11
C ARG A 23 39.46 -40.37 -19.32
N VAL A 24 38.27 -39.84 -19.05
CA VAL A 24 37.58 -38.97 -20.00
C VAL A 24 38.33 -37.63 -19.99
N GLN A 25 39.05 -37.36 -21.08
CA GLN A 25 39.54 -36.00 -21.34
C GLN A 25 38.33 -35.09 -21.41
N PRO A 26 38.32 -33.90 -20.77
CA PRO A 26 37.28 -32.92 -21.01
C PRO A 26 37.49 -32.37 -22.43
N GLU A 27 36.75 -32.90 -23.40
CA GLU A 27 36.51 -32.12 -24.61
C GLU A 27 35.88 -30.82 -24.18
N LEU A 28 36.61 -29.71 -24.41
CA LEU A 28 36.03 -28.36 -24.37
C LEU A 28 34.98 -28.31 -25.49
N SER A 29 33.80 -28.81 -25.20
CA SER A 29 32.64 -28.49 -26.02
C SER A 29 32.38 -27.01 -25.85
N THR A 30 32.60 -26.24 -26.90
CA THR A 30 32.11 -24.91 -27.12
C THR A 30 30.58 -24.94 -27.29
N GLU A 31 29.87 -25.65 -26.45
CA GLU A 31 28.43 -25.55 -26.35
C GLU A 31 28.13 -24.20 -25.70
N LYS A 32 27.56 -23.30 -26.51
CA LYS A 32 26.87 -22.13 -26.01
C LYS A 32 25.99 -22.56 -24.82
N PRO A 33 26.01 -21.85 -23.67
CA PRO A 33 25.15 -22.19 -22.55
C PRO A 33 23.74 -22.38 -23.07
N ALA A 34 23.17 -23.56 -22.77
CA ALA A 34 21.80 -23.90 -23.17
C ALA A 34 20.87 -22.75 -22.92
N GLU A 35 20.10 -22.34 -23.91
CA GLU A 35 19.14 -21.28 -23.81
C GLU A 35 18.27 -21.53 -22.58
N PRO A 36 18.05 -20.52 -21.71
CA PRO A 36 17.20 -20.70 -20.54
C PRO A 36 15.83 -21.15 -21.04
N ALA A 37 15.43 -22.35 -20.63
CA ALA A 37 14.15 -22.93 -21.00
C ALA A 37 13.06 -21.88 -20.74
N GLU A 38 12.22 -21.64 -21.73
CA GLU A 38 11.16 -20.63 -21.70
C GLU A 38 10.30 -20.88 -20.45
N TYR A 39 10.27 -19.91 -19.54
CA TYR A 39 9.53 -20.02 -18.29
C TYR A 39 8.03 -20.12 -18.59
N LYS A 40 7.47 -21.31 -18.54
CA LYS A 40 6.01 -21.49 -18.60
C LYS A 40 5.44 -21.37 -17.18
N LEU A 41 4.65 -20.32 -16.95
CA LEU A 41 3.99 -20.14 -15.66
C LEU A 41 2.81 -21.11 -15.56
N PRO A 42 2.62 -21.80 -14.41
CA PRO A 42 1.49 -22.69 -14.19
C PRO A 42 0.21 -21.90 -13.89
N LEU A 43 -0.28 -21.14 -14.85
CA LEU A 43 -1.42 -20.24 -14.69
C LEU A 43 -2.74 -20.97 -14.36
N ASN A 44 -2.89 -22.23 -14.82
CA ASN A 44 -4.07 -23.04 -14.56
C ASN A 44 -4.02 -23.75 -13.20
N GLY A 45 -2.91 -23.62 -12.47
CA GLY A 45 -2.69 -24.27 -11.18
C GLY A 45 -2.43 -25.79 -11.30
N PHE A 46 -2.40 -26.46 -10.16
CA PHE A 46 -2.19 -27.90 -10.02
C PHE A 46 -3.46 -28.56 -9.53
N ALA A 47 -3.70 -29.82 -9.91
CA ALA A 47 -4.87 -30.59 -9.54
C ALA A 47 -4.50 -31.71 -8.52
N GLY A 48 -5.47 -32.14 -7.72
CA GLY A 48 -5.31 -33.24 -6.77
C GLY A 48 -5.38 -32.81 -5.31
N THR A 49 -4.88 -33.66 -4.43
CA THR A 49 -4.79 -33.39 -2.99
C THR A 49 -3.79 -32.28 -2.68
N PRO A 50 -3.82 -31.66 -1.49
CA PRO A 50 -2.82 -30.66 -1.09
C PRO A 50 -1.38 -31.14 -1.25
N GLU A 51 -1.10 -32.38 -0.90
CA GLU A 51 0.22 -33.02 -0.98
C GLU A 51 0.66 -33.24 -2.44
N GLU A 52 -0.29 -33.64 -3.30
CA GLU A 52 -0.01 -33.79 -4.74
C GLU A 52 0.29 -32.45 -5.41
N LYS A 53 -0.42 -31.38 -5.02
CA LYS A 53 -0.15 -30.03 -5.51
C LYS A 53 1.22 -29.52 -5.09
N ASP A 54 1.59 -29.71 -3.83
CA ASP A 54 2.91 -29.36 -3.30
C ASP A 54 4.02 -30.13 -4.06
N ARG A 55 3.82 -31.43 -4.31
CA ARG A 55 4.74 -32.26 -5.06
C ARG A 55 4.87 -31.81 -6.53
N GLN A 56 3.74 -31.58 -7.22
CA GLN A 56 3.74 -31.10 -8.60
C GLN A 56 4.46 -29.76 -8.73
N TRP A 57 4.23 -28.85 -7.79
CA TRP A 57 4.93 -27.57 -7.76
C TRP A 57 6.44 -27.76 -7.57
N TYR A 58 6.83 -28.60 -6.62
CA TYR A 58 8.25 -28.85 -6.34
C TYR A 58 8.98 -29.47 -7.53
N GLU A 59 8.38 -30.45 -8.18
CA GLU A 59 8.98 -31.15 -9.33
C GLU A 59 8.98 -30.29 -10.62
N GLN A 60 7.93 -29.51 -10.86
CA GLN A 60 7.74 -28.80 -12.14
C GLN A 60 8.19 -27.35 -12.13
N CYS A 61 8.02 -26.65 -11.01
CA CYS A 61 8.23 -25.20 -10.93
C CYS A 61 9.43 -24.82 -10.09
N TYR A 62 9.70 -25.52 -8.98
CA TYR A 62 10.78 -25.15 -8.09
C TYR A 62 12.13 -25.19 -8.80
N ARG A 63 12.79 -24.04 -8.86
CA ARG A 63 14.09 -23.90 -9.51
C ARG A 63 15.26 -24.11 -8.55
N GLY A 64 14.94 -24.33 -7.28
CA GLY A 64 15.89 -24.65 -6.25
C GLY A 64 16.94 -23.57 -6.03
N ASP A 65 18.07 -24.01 -5.51
CA ASP A 65 19.23 -23.17 -5.26
C ASP A 65 20.15 -23.05 -6.48
N SER A 66 19.69 -23.47 -7.66
CA SER A 66 20.43 -23.39 -8.92
C SER A 66 20.71 -21.96 -9.39
N GLN A 67 19.90 -20.99 -8.92
CA GLN A 67 20.08 -19.59 -9.25
C GLN A 67 20.21 -18.73 -7.97
N PRO A 68 21.03 -17.65 -8.01
CA PRO A 68 21.09 -16.69 -6.93
C PRO A 68 19.69 -16.06 -6.72
N GLN A 69 19.30 -15.87 -5.46
CA GLN A 69 18.01 -15.27 -5.09
C GLN A 69 18.19 -14.15 -4.09
N LEU A 70 18.42 -14.48 -2.81
CA LEU A 70 18.66 -13.50 -1.75
C LEU A 70 20.16 -13.15 -1.72
N THR A 71 20.53 -12.15 -2.48
CA THR A 71 21.90 -11.61 -2.50
C THR A 71 21.93 -10.23 -1.86
N LEU A 72 23.08 -9.85 -1.33
CA LEU A 72 23.23 -8.51 -0.72
C LEU A 72 22.87 -7.39 -1.71
N ARG A 73 23.26 -7.55 -2.98
CA ARG A 73 22.93 -6.56 -4.03
C ARG A 73 21.43 -6.47 -4.29
N ALA A 74 20.69 -7.57 -4.22
CA ALA A 74 19.25 -7.60 -4.38
C ALA A 74 18.56 -6.88 -3.21
N VAL A 75 18.98 -7.17 -1.97
CA VAL A 75 18.42 -6.54 -0.77
C VAL A 75 18.74 -5.03 -0.71
N LEU A 76 20.00 -4.65 -0.97
CA LEU A 76 20.38 -3.23 -0.96
C LEU A 76 19.68 -2.43 -2.06
N MET A 77 19.67 -2.96 -3.29
CA MET A 77 19.00 -2.29 -4.41
C MET A 77 17.49 -2.19 -4.18
N GLY A 78 16.86 -3.28 -3.72
CA GLY A 78 15.45 -3.29 -3.37
C GLY A 78 15.14 -2.35 -2.21
N GLY A 79 16.01 -2.34 -1.17
CA GLY A 79 15.88 -1.43 -0.04
C GLY A 79 15.94 0.04 -0.44
N ILE A 80 16.97 0.43 -1.19
CA ILE A 80 17.15 1.83 -1.67
C ILE A 80 15.95 2.23 -2.55
N LEU A 81 15.57 1.41 -3.51
CA LEU A 81 14.43 1.69 -4.38
C LEU A 81 13.12 1.77 -3.57
N GLY A 82 12.94 0.86 -2.61
CA GLY A 82 11.81 0.86 -1.70
C GLY A 82 11.75 2.09 -0.80
N MET A 83 12.89 2.64 -0.37
CA MET A 83 12.95 3.90 0.38
C MET A 83 12.36 5.08 -0.41
N PHE A 84 12.74 5.23 -1.68
CA PHE A 84 12.16 6.26 -2.54
C PHE A 84 10.65 6.04 -2.72
N MET A 85 10.23 4.81 -2.93
CA MET A 85 8.83 4.47 -3.09
C MET A 85 8.02 4.65 -1.80
N ALA A 86 8.62 4.43 -0.62
CA ALA A 86 7.99 4.70 0.66
C ALA A 86 7.66 6.20 0.85
N VAL A 87 8.59 7.07 0.49
CA VAL A 87 8.40 8.53 0.54
C VAL A 87 7.31 8.96 -0.46
N SER A 88 7.35 8.43 -1.69
CA SER A 88 6.34 8.66 -2.72
C SER A 88 4.94 8.21 -2.25
N ASN A 89 4.82 6.99 -1.71
CA ASN A 89 3.55 6.46 -1.23
C ASN A 89 3.03 7.20 0.01
N LEU A 90 3.91 7.68 0.89
CA LEU A 90 3.50 8.51 2.02
C LEU A 90 2.85 9.80 1.53
N TYR A 91 3.49 10.52 0.59
CA TYR A 91 2.92 11.73 -0.01
C TYR A 91 1.59 11.44 -0.71
N THR A 92 1.54 10.37 -1.51
CA THR A 92 0.32 9.96 -2.21
C THR A 92 -0.81 9.63 -1.23
N THR A 93 -0.51 8.93 -0.13
CA THR A 93 -1.50 8.61 0.91
C THR A 93 -2.02 9.87 1.61
N LEU A 94 -1.16 10.86 1.84
CA LEU A 94 -1.58 12.16 2.38
C LEU A 94 -2.47 12.93 1.39
N LYS A 95 -2.18 12.87 0.10
CA LYS A 95 -2.91 13.61 -0.93
C LYS A 95 -4.26 13.00 -1.28
N ILE A 96 -4.34 11.68 -1.47
CA ILE A 96 -5.53 10.99 -1.99
C ILE A 96 -6.14 9.95 -1.05
N GLY A 97 -5.48 9.62 0.04
CA GLY A 97 -6.01 8.74 1.08
C GLY A 97 -5.68 7.26 0.94
N TRP A 98 -4.92 6.84 -0.09
CA TRP A 98 -4.40 5.46 -0.22
C TRP A 98 -3.06 5.41 -0.94
N SER A 99 -2.36 4.29 -0.77
CA SER A 99 -1.09 4.01 -1.44
C SER A 99 -1.29 3.10 -2.65
N PHE A 100 -0.37 3.18 -3.61
CA PHE A 100 -0.36 2.29 -4.77
C PHE A 100 0.62 1.13 -4.56
N GLY A 101 0.28 -0.02 -5.17
CA GLY A 101 1.16 -1.18 -5.17
C GLY A 101 2.49 -0.91 -5.86
N VAL A 102 3.58 -1.24 -5.18
CA VAL A 102 4.96 -0.92 -5.60
C VAL A 102 5.57 -2.06 -6.42
N THR A 103 5.05 -3.26 -6.32
CA THR A 103 5.63 -4.52 -6.78
C THR A 103 6.05 -4.52 -8.25
N ILE A 104 5.12 -4.21 -9.17
CA ILE A 104 5.40 -4.19 -10.63
C ILE A 104 6.37 -3.06 -10.98
N THR A 105 6.15 -1.88 -10.42
CA THR A 105 7.00 -0.70 -10.66
C THR A 105 8.42 -0.97 -10.19
N ALA A 106 8.59 -1.59 -9.03
CA ALA A 106 9.89 -1.99 -8.50
C ALA A 106 10.62 -2.97 -9.43
N CYS A 107 9.94 -3.99 -9.96
CA CYS A 107 10.52 -4.93 -10.91
C CYS A 107 11.12 -4.24 -12.14
N VAL A 108 10.36 -3.30 -12.71
CA VAL A 108 10.74 -2.63 -13.96
C VAL A 108 11.88 -1.64 -13.71
N ILE A 109 11.75 -0.76 -12.71
CA ILE A 109 12.78 0.25 -12.42
C ILE A 109 14.09 -0.43 -12.04
N SER A 110 14.06 -1.43 -11.21
CA SER A 110 15.25 -2.14 -10.77
C SER A 110 15.98 -2.83 -11.92
N PHE A 111 15.23 -3.49 -12.81
CA PHE A 111 15.81 -4.11 -14.01
C PHE A 111 16.53 -3.07 -14.87
N VAL A 112 15.93 -1.91 -15.09
CA VAL A 112 16.54 -0.82 -15.89
C VAL A 112 17.76 -0.26 -15.17
N VAL A 113 17.63 0.13 -13.93
CA VAL A 113 18.70 0.74 -13.14
C VAL A 113 19.88 -0.21 -13.03
N TRP A 114 19.66 -1.49 -12.69
CA TRP A 114 20.74 -2.45 -12.59
C TRP A 114 21.45 -2.73 -13.92
N ASN A 115 20.70 -2.90 -15.01
CA ASN A 115 21.30 -3.09 -16.33
C ASN A 115 22.07 -1.85 -16.79
N THR A 116 21.61 -0.65 -16.43
CA THR A 116 22.33 0.61 -16.71
C THR A 116 23.63 0.68 -15.94
N ILE A 117 23.61 0.35 -14.64
CA ILE A 117 24.82 0.28 -13.80
C ILE A 117 25.82 -0.75 -14.37
N CYS A 118 25.33 -1.94 -14.77
CA CYS A 118 26.18 -2.96 -15.40
C CYS A 118 26.84 -2.45 -16.69
N ARG A 119 26.13 -1.68 -17.51
CA ARG A 119 26.68 -1.09 -18.75
C ARG A 119 27.69 0.01 -18.45
N LEU A 120 27.40 0.92 -17.52
CA LEU A 120 28.28 2.02 -17.13
C LEU A 120 29.60 1.53 -16.52
N LEU A 121 29.56 0.43 -15.77
CA LEU A 121 30.73 -0.19 -15.16
C LEU A 121 31.47 -1.16 -16.12
N GLY A 122 31.20 -1.08 -17.43
CA GLY A 122 31.93 -1.86 -18.44
C GLY A 122 31.81 -3.38 -18.29
N GLY A 123 30.68 -3.87 -17.76
CA GLY A 123 30.43 -5.31 -17.60
C GLY A 123 31.14 -5.97 -16.39
N ARG A 124 31.73 -5.20 -15.49
CA ARG A 124 32.35 -5.72 -14.26
C ARG A 124 31.33 -6.37 -13.31
N LEU A 125 30.06 -6.00 -13.41
CA LEU A 125 28.97 -6.58 -12.62
C LEU A 125 28.14 -7.53 -13.48
N THR A 126 27.77 -8.67 -12.91
CA THR A 126 26.89 -9.62 -13.56
C THR A 126 25.43 -9.15 -13.51
N ARG A 127 24.67 -9.50 -14.54
CA ARG A 127 23.21 -9.27 -14.55
C ARG A 127 22.54 -10.01 -13.40
N MET A 128 21.48 -9.46 -12.85
CA MET A 128 20.66 -10.17 -11.86
C MET A 128 19.89 -11.30 -12.50
N SER A 129 19.70 -12.39 -11.77
CA SER A 129 18.80 -13.47 -12.16
C SER A 129 17.32 -13.02 -12.00
N VAL A 130 16.38 -13.76 -12.61
CA VAL A 130 14.95 -13.52 -12.43
C VAL A 130 14.56 -13.62 -10.95
N LEU A 131 15.12 -14.59 -10.23
CA LEU A 131 14.85 -14.85 -8.82
C LEU A 131 15.51 -13.81 -7.89
N GLU A 132 16.68 -13.27 -8.26
CA GLU A 132 17.24 -12.10 -7.56
C GLU A 132 16.35 -10.87 -7.70
N ASN A 133 15.85 -10.61 -8.92
CA ASN A 133 14.93 -9.50 -9.15
C ASN A 133 13.60 -9.70 -8.38
N ASN A 134 13.12 -10.95 -8.27
CA ASN A 134 11.95 -11.27 -7.46
C ASN A 134 12.19 -10.98 -5.95
N CYS A 135 13.34 -11.36 -5.39
CA CYS A 135 13.68 -11.02 -4.00
C CYS A 135 13.84 -9.50 -3.80
N MET A 136 14.47 -8.83 -4.77
CA MET A 136 14.65 -7.40 -4.73
C MET A 136 13.32 -6.64 -4.77
N GLN A 137 12.38 -7.03 -5.66
CA GLN A 137 11.07 -6.40 -5.70
C GLN A 137 10.28 -6.64 -4.40
N SER A 138 10.40 -7.82 -3.77
CA SER A 138 9.78 -8.08 -2.46
C SER A 138 10.35 -7.17 -1.36
N THR A 139 11.68 -6.94 -1.37
CA THR A 139 12.29 -5.96 -0.45
C THR A 139 11.76 -4.57 -0.69
N ALA A 140 11.66 -4.14 -1.96
CA ALA A 140 11.14 -2.83 -2.32
C ALA A 140 9.64 -2.68 -2.02
N SER A 141 8.86 -3.74 -2.23
CA SER A 141 7.42 -3.78 -1.92
C SER A 141 7.16 -3.59 -0.42
N ALA A 142 7.86 -4.33 0.43
CA ALA A 142 7.74 -4.17 1.88
C ALA A 142 8.13 -2.77 2.35
N ALA A 143 9.23 -2.24 1.84
CA ALA A 143 9.67 -0.89 2.19
C ALA A 143 8.64 0.16 1.73
N GLY A 144 8.16 0.04 0.49
CA GLY A 144 7.35 1.07 -0.14
C GLY A 144 5.86 1.06 0.23
N SER A 145 5.27 -0.08 0.57
CA SER A 145 3.83 -0.19 0.83
C SER A 145 3.48 -0.42 2.30
N SER A 146 4.21 -1.30 2.99
CA SER A 146 3.80 -1.80 4.30
C SER A 146 4.05 -0.81 5.46
N THR A 147 4.86 0.23 5.29
CA THR A 147 5.32 1.08 6.40
C THR A 147 4.65 2.46 6.46
N GLY A 148 4.31 3.07 5.32
CA GLY A 148 3.84 4.47 5.27
C GLY A 148 2.38 4.66 5.70
N SER A 149 1.52 3.68 5.50
CA SER A 149 0.08 3.81 5.72
C SER A 149 -0.29 4.10 7.18
N THR A 150 0.44 3.52 8.14
CA THR A 150 0.17 3.70 9.58
C THR A 150 0.42 5.14 10.04
N LEU A 151 1.44 5.82 9.48
CA LEU A 151 1.74 7.22 9.77
C LEU A 151 0.62 8.14 9.28
N ALA A 152 0.19 7.94 8.04
CA ALA A 152 -0.86 8.75 7.44
C ALA A 152 -2.29 8.42 7.94
N THR A 153 -2.50 7.34 8.68
CA THR A 153 -3.81 6.97 9.22
C THR A 153 -3.87 7.13 10.74
N ALA A 154 -3.48 6.11 11.49
CA ALA A 154 -3.64 6.07 12.95
C ALA A 154 -2.81 7.13 13.68
N LEU A 155 -1.51 7.27 13.34
CA LEU A 155 -0.64 8.26 13.97
C LEU A 155 -0.98 9.68 13.51
N GLY A 156 -1.37 9.86 12.24
CA GLY A 156 -1.87 11.14 11.74
C GLY A 156 -3.16 11.57 12.43
N ALA A 157 -4.11 10.66 12.61
CA ALA A 157 -5.33 10.92 13.36
C ALA A 157 -5.03 11.30 14.82
N LEU A 158 -4.10 10.61 15.45
CA LEU A 158 -3.65 10.93 16.80
C LEU A 158 -2.98 12.30 16.89
N LEU A 159 -2.20 12.72 15.88
CA LEU A 159 -1.64 14.07 15.78
C LEU A 159 -2.74 15.13 15.69
N LEU A 160 -3.81 14.89 14.91
CA LEU A 160 -4.93 15.82 14.81
C LEU A 160 -5.70 15.96 16.13
N ILE A 161 -5.78 14.89 16.93
CA ILE A 161 -6.45 14.88 18.23
C ILE A 161 -5.57 15.55 19.29
N ASN A 162 -4.37 15.04 19.49
CA ASN A 162 -3.47 15.47 20.57
C ASN A 162 -2.80 16.82 20.32
N GLY A 163 -2.64 17.21 19.05
CA GLY A 163 -2.01 18.48 18.66
C GLY A 163 -0.47 18.44 18.62
N PHE A 164 0.18 17.35 19.01
CA PHE A 164 1.62 17.19 19.01
C PHE A 164 2.05 15.86 18.40
N GLN A 165 3.25 15.86 17.80
CA GLN A 165 3.88 14.67 17.24
C GLN A 165 4.36 13.71 18.33
N GLN A 166 4.20 12.43 18.10
CA GLN A 166 4.87 11.42 18.94
C GLN A 166 6.39 11.50 18.75
N PRO A 167 7.21 11.18 19.76
CA PRO A 167 8.66 11.08 19.58
C PRO A 167 9.02 10.09 18.45
N TRP A 168 9.99 10.46 17.61
CA TRP A 168 10.36 9.64 16.43
C TRP A 168 10.73 8.17 16.75
N PRO A 169 11.37 7.84 17.90
CA PRO A 169 11.65 6.43 18.20
C PRO A 169 10.39 5.61 18.45
N ILE A 170 9.37 6.24 19.05
CA ILE A 170 8.08 5.60 19.32
C ILE A 170 7.34 5.34 18.00
N ALA A 171 7.29 6.34 17.12
CA ALA A 171 6.67 6.18 15.81
C ALA A 171 7.39 5.11 14.97
N ALA A 172 8.74 5.13 14.96
CA ALA A 172 9.57 4.14 14.27
C ALA A 172 9.33 2.73 14.81
N ALA A 173 9.33 2.55 16.12
CA ALA A 173 9.08 1.26 16.76
C ALA A 173 7.66 0.76 16.48
N PHE A 174 6.65 1.62 16.57
CA PHE A 174 5.27 1.25 16.29
C PHE A 174 5.08 0.80 14.84
N VAL A 175 5.59 1.59 13.87
CA VAL A 175 5.53 1.24 12.43
C VAL A 175 6.29 -0.07 12.16
N PHE A 176 7.50 -0.22 12.72
CA PHE A 176 8.31 -1.42 12.55
C PHE A 176 7.59 -2.67 13.08
N PHE A 177 7.14 -2.64 14.33
CA PHE A 177 6.53 -3.81 14.94
C PHE A 177 5.19 -4.18 14.30
N THR A 178 4.40 -3.19 13.87
CA THR A 178 3.12 -3.47 13.19
C THR A 178 3.32 -4.08 11.80
N ALA A 179 4.27 -3.57 11.01
CA ALA A 179 4.60 -4.13 9.71
C ALA A 179 5.26 -5.52 9.84
N ALA A 180 6.22 -5.67 10.77
CA ALA A 180 6.85 -6.95 11.05
C ALA A 180 5.83 -8.00 11.52
N LEU A 181 4.88 -7.62 12.38
CA LEU A 181 3.78 -8.50 12.81
C LEU A 181 3.05 -9.09 11.61
N GLY A 182 2.67 -8.27 10.62
CA GLY A 182 2.00 -8.74 9.42
C GLY A 182 2.83 -9.72 8.60
N VAL A 183 4.13 -9.44 8.42
CA VAL A 183 5.05 -10.33 7.71
C VAL A 183 5.09 -11.72 8.36
N PHE A 184 5.17 -11.81 9.69
CA PHE A 184 5.19 -13.09 10.38
C PHE A 184 3.82 -13.78 10.37
N LEU A 185 2.72 -13.04 10.49
CA LEU A 185 1.37 -13.60 10.42
C LEU A 185 1.04 -14.24 9.06
N ALA A 186 1.69 -13.83 7.99
CA ALA A 186 1.51 -14.41 6.67
C ALA A 186 2.09 -15.84 6.52
N ILE A 187 3.03 -16.26 7.39
CA ILE A 187 3.71 -17.57 7.30
C ILE A 187 2.71 -18.73 7.20
N PRO A 188 1.79 -18.93 8.18
CA PRO A 188 0.85 -20.04 8.12
C PRO A 188 -0.15 -19.91 6.96
N MET A 189 -0.42 -18.71 6.48
CA MET A 189 -1.41 -18.43 5.43
C MET A 189 -0.89 -18.80 4.03
N LYS A 190 0.42 -18.69 3.78
CA LYS A 190 1.06 -18.91 2.48
C LYS A 190 0.75 -20.29 1.92
N ARG A 191 1.05 -21.34 2.68
CA ARG A 191 0.88 -22.71 2.20
C ARG A 191 -0.58 -23.02 1.90
N GLN A 192 -1.49 -22.59 2.77
CA GLN A 192 -2.92 -22.81 2.58
C GLN A 192 -3.45 -22.05 1.37
N MET A 193 -3.21 -20.74 1.30
CA MET A 193 -3.85 -19.87 0.29
C MET A 193 -3.17 -19.95 -1.08
N ILE A 194 -1.83 -20.07 -1.12
CA ILE A 194 -1.09 -20.07 -2.39
C ILE A 194 -0.91 -21.49 -2.93
N ASN A 195 -0.46 -22.46 -2.11
CA ASN A 195 -0.17 -23.80 -2.60
C ASN A 195 -1.43 -24.65 -2.73
N HIS A 196 -2.24 -24.73 -1.67
CA HIS A 196 -3.37 -25.67 -1.59
C HIS A 196 -4.63 -25.12 -2.25
N GLU A 197 -5.10 -23.94 -1.84
CA GLU A 197 -6.29 -23.31 -2.42
C GLU A 197 -6.00 -22.62 -3.76
N GLN A 198 -4.75 -22.31 -4.04
CA GLN A 198 -4.26 -21.69 -5.26
C GLN A 198 -5.01 -20.39 -5.61
N LEU A 199 -5.23 -19.54 -4.58
CA LEU A 199 -5.83 -18.24 -4.78
C LEU A 199 -5.04 -17.44 -5.81
N ARG A 200 -5.72 -16.62 -6.56
CA ARG A 200 -5.16 -15.97 -7.76
C ARG A 200 -4.09 -14.95 -7.42
N PHE A 201 -4.33 -14.05 -6.44
CA PHE A 201 -3.47 -12.89 -6.19
C PHE A 201 -3.08 -12.19 -7.49
N PRO A 202 -4.01 -11.51 -8.17
CA PRO A 202 -3.81 -11.02 -9.53
C PRO A 202 -2.55 -10.19 -9.74
N THR A 203 -2.24 -9.26 -8.81
CA THR A 203 -0.99 -8.50 -8.84
C THR A 203 0.26 -9.40 -8.73
N GLY A 204 0.21 -10.47 -7.95
CA GLY A 204 1.30 -11.46 -7.87
C GLY A 204 1.52 -12.20 -9.20
N ILE A 205 0.43 -12.57 -9.91
CA ILE A 205 0.50 -13.16 -11.25
C ILE A 205 1.11 -12.14 -12.23
N ALA A 206 0.60 -10.92 -12.25
CA ALA A 206 1.09 -9.86 -13.15
C ALA A 206 2.57 -9.55 -12.91
N THR A 207 3.03 -9.59 -11.65
CA THR A 207 4.45 -9.44 -11.30
C THR A 207 5.30 -10.58 -11.86
N ALA A 208 4.86 -11.83 -11.73
CA ALA A 208 5.56 -12.97 -12.29
C ALA A 208 5.65 -12.91 -13.81
N GLU A 209 4.58 -12.52 -14.48
CA GLU A 209 4.54 -12.31 -15.93
C GLU A 209 5.46 -11.16 -16.37
N THR A 210 5.46 -10.05 -15.61
CA THR A 210 6.36 -8.92 -15.86
C THR A 210 7.81 -9.34 -15.73
N LEU A 211 8.19 -10.03 -14.65
CA LEU A 211 9.55 -10.55 -14.48
C LEU A 211 9.93 -11.51 -15.58
N ARG A 212 9.06 -12.45 -15.94
CA ARG A 212 9.29 -13.34 -17.06
C ARG A 212 9.52 -12.58 -18.37
N SER A 213 8.70 -11.57 -18.64
CA SER A 213 8.79 -10.78 -19.87
C SER A 213 10.08 -9.96 -19.93
N LEU A 214 10.51 -9.36 -18.79
CA LEU A 214 11.76 -8.57 -18.70
C LEU A 214 13.00 -9.39 -19.01
N TYR A 215 12.98 -10.68 -18.72
CA TYR A 215 14.09 -11.61 -18.98
C TYR A 215 13.92 -12.43 -20.26
N SER A 216 12.76 -12.29 -20.95
CA SER A 216 12.58 -12.85 -22.29
C SER A 216 13.29 -12.01 -23.36
N ARG A 217 13.55 -12.59 -24.52
CA ARG A 217 14.17 -11.88 -25.65
C ARG A 217 13.24 -10.91 -26.37
N SER A 218 11.98 -10.78 -25.95
CA SER A 218 11.03 -9.87 -26.58
C SER A 218 11.34 -8.41 -26.22
N GLY A 219 11.53 -7.54 -27.19
CA GLY A 219 11.82 -6.12 -26.98
C GLY A 219 10.66 -5.29 -26.41
N GLU A 220 9.49 -5.91 -26.14
CA GLU A 220 8.30 -5.24 -25.56
C GLU A 220 8.53 -4.75 -24.13
N SER A 221 9.22 -5.54 -23.32
CA SER A 221 9.51 -5.19 -21.92
C SER A 221 10.43 -3.97 -21.79
N LEU A 222 11.38 -3.82 -22.71
CA LEU A 222 12.23 -2.63 -22.74
C LEU A 222 11.43 -1.38 -23.09
N LYS A 223 10.42 -1.50 -23.95
CA LYS A 223 9.52 -0.38 -24.28
C LYS A 223 8.65 0.01 -23.08
N GLN A 224 8.13 -0.96 -22.32
CA GLN A 224 7.39 -0.69 -21.07
C GLN A 224 8.26 0.03 -20.04
N ALA A 225 9.51 -0.41 -19.89
CA ALA A 225 10.48 0.22 -19.00
C ALA A 225 10.78 1.67 -19.41
N TRP A 226 10.98 1.94 -20.70
CA TRP A 226 11.16 3.29 -21.21
C TRP A 226 9.91 4.15 -21.04
N ALA A 227 8.71 3.60 -21.28
CA ALA A 227 7.45 4.30 -21.08
C ALA A 227 7.29 4.73 -19.60
N LEU A 228 7.63 3.85 -18.65
CA LEU A 228 7.61 4.17 -17.24
C LEU A 228 8.62 5.28 -16.89
N LEU A 229 9.87 5.20 -17.39
CA LEU A 229 10.90 6.21 -17.10
C LEU A 229 10.56 7.57 -17.71
N ILE A 230 10.02 7.62 -18.92
CA ILE A 230 9.57 8.86 -19.57
C ILE A 230 8.40 9.46 -18.77
N ALA A 231 7.45 8.63 -18.36
CA ALA A 231 6.33 9.06 -17.54
C ALA A 231 6.78 9.55 -16.16
N LEU A 232 7.76 8.87 -15.53
CA LEU A 232 8.37 9.30 -14.27
C LEU A 232 9.04 10.68 -14.42
N GLY A 233 9.80 10.89 -15.51
CA GLY A 233 10.40 12.19 -15.81
C GLY A 233 9.35 13.28 -16.06
N GLY A 234 8.27 12.97 -16.79
CA GLY A 234 7.13 13.87 -16.99
C GLY A 234 6.40 14.21 -15.71
N GLY A 235 6.13 13.20 -14.86
CA GLY A 235 5.55 13.39 -13.52
C GLY A 235 6.44 14.24 -12.62
N ALA A 236 7.75 13.97 -12.63
CA ALA A 236 8.75 14.75 -11.87
C ALA A 236 8.77 16.23 -12.30
N LEU A 237 8.68 16.50 -13.59
CA LEU A 237 8.62 17.85 -14.11
C LEU A 237 7.36 18.59 -13.63
N ILE A 238 6.20 17.96 -13.74
CA ILE A 238 4.93 18.55 -13.28
C ILE A 238 4.96 18.76 -11.76
N GLY A 239 5.44 17.76 -11.01
CA GLY A 239 5.58 17.88 -9.55
C GLY A 239 6.54 19.00 -9.15
N PHE A 240 7.58 19.22 -9.92
CA PHE A 240 8.47 20.38 -9.73
C PHE A 240 7.73 21.70 -9.99
N LEU A 241 7.06 21.83 -11.13
CA LEU A 241 6.34 23.04 -11.52
C LEU A 241 5.19 23.40 -10.56
N HIS A 242 4.62 22.44 -9.86
CA HIS A 242 3.59 22.65 -8.85
C HIS A 242 4.14 23.13 -7.51
N ASN A 243 5.23 22.50 -7.04
CA ASN A 243 5.64 22.64 -5.64
C ASN A 243 6.91 23.50 -5.44
N TYR A 244 7.59 23.94 -6.50
CA TYR A 244 8.82 24.72 -6.34
C TYR A 244 8.57 26.15 -5.83
N ALA A 245 7.36 26.69 -6.04
CA ALA A 245 7.01 28.04 -5.61
C ALA A 245 7.10 28.20 -4.09
N ASP A 246 6.65 27.19 -3.33
CA ASP A 246 6.75 27.17 -1.88
C ASP A 246 8.20 27.22 -1.40
N LEU A 247 9.11 26.50 -2.08
CA LEU A 247 10.53 26.55 -1.79
C LEU A 247 11.14 27.92 -2.13
N VAL A 248 10.73 28.52 -3.25
CA VAL A 248 11.16 29.87 -3.65
C VAL A 248 10.69 30.89 -2.62
N GLU A 249 9.46 30.83 -2.17
CA GLU A 249 8.91 31.69 -1.13
C GLU A 249 9.70 31.57 0.19
N GLN A 250 9.99 30.34 0.63
CA GLN A 250 10.83 30.11 1.81
C GLN A 250 12.25 30.68 1.67
N LEU A 251 12.85 30.56 0.48
CA LEU A 251 14.18 31.13 0.20
C LEU A 251 14.15 32.66 0.08
N LYS A 252 13.06 33.25 -0.43
CA LYS A 252 12.85 34.69 -0.55
C LYS A 252 12.73 35.37 0.82
N LEU A 253 11.96 34.80 1.74
CA LEU A 253 11.86 35.26 3.13
C LEU A 253 13.24 35.44 3.79
N LYS A 254 14.31 34.89 3.21
CA LYS A 254 15.70 34.93 3.69
C LYS A 254 16.65 35.76 2.83
N ASN A 255 16.16 36.56 1.89
CA ASN A 255 16.95 37.38 0.96
C ASN A 255 18.05 36.58 0.22
N ARG A 256 17.81 35.31 -0.10
CA ARG A 256 18.79 34.44 -0.75
C ARG A 256 18.59 34.29 -2.27
N LEU A 257 17.57 34.92 -2.83
CA LEU A 257 17.25 34.80 -4.26
C LEU A 257 17.37 36.13 -4.99
N PRO A 258 18.00 36.14 -6.17
CA PRO A 258 18.00 37.30 -7.05
C PRO A 258 16.64 37.53 -7.71
N ASP A 259 16.28 38.81 -7.96
CA ASP A 259 14.97 39.24 -8.50
C ASP A 259 14.62 38.61 -9.86
N TRP A 260 15.62 38.32 -10.68
CA TRP A 260 15.37 37.69 -11.99
C TRP A 260 14.86 36.24 -11.86
N LEU A 261 15.32 35.52 -10.84
CA LEU A 261 14.89 34.15 -10.57
C LEU A 261 13.43 34.13 -10.10
N GLU A 262 13.01 35.15 -9.37
CA GLU A 262 11.61 35.34 -8.96
C GLU A 262 10.68 35.54 -10.17
N LYS A 263 11.09 36.34 -11.14
CA LYS A 263 10.30 36.55 -12.37
C LYS A 263 10.18 35.28 -13.19
N VAL A 264 11.26 34.49 -13.29
CA VAL A 264 11.23 33.19 -13.98
C VAL A 264 10.33 32.20 -13.21
N SER A 265 10.39 32.20 -11.87
CA SER A 265 9.56 31.33 -11.07
C SER A 265 8.06 31.63 -11.23
N SER A 266 7.68 32.90 -11.20
CA SER A 266 6.26 33.28 -11.34
C SER A 266 5.69 32.94 -12.75
N TRP A 267 6.54 32.92 -13.78
CA TRP A 267 6.13 32.53 -15.13
C TRP A 267 5.98 31.02 -15.32
N LEU A 268 6.80 30.22 -14.62
CA LEU A 268 6.78 28.75 -14.69
C LEU A 268 5.77 28.11 -13.74
N TYR A 269 5.21 28.90 -12.81
CA TYR A 269 4.34 28.37 -11.76
C TYR A 269 3.04 27.76 -12.33
N LEU A 270 2.81 26.51 -12.00
CA LEU A 270 1.56 25.82 -12.28
C LEU A 270 0.69 25.89 -11.01
N PRO A 271 -0.45 26.60 -11.01
CA PRO A 271 -1.26 26.74 -9.83
C PRO A 271 -1.89 25.41 -9.40
N ASP A 272 -1.97 25.20 -8.09
CA ASP A 272 -2.56 24.00 -7.49
C ASP A 272 -4.03 23.84 -7.80
N LEU A 273 -4.74 24.95 -8.00
CA LEU A 273 -6.16 24.96 -8.27
C LEU A 273 -6.53 26.06 -9.27
N TRP A 274 -7.10 25.66 -10.38
CA TRP A 274 -7.86 26.55 -11.26
C TRP A 274 -9.32 26.58 -10.77
N ALA A 275 -9.60 27.53 -9.86
CA ALA A 275 -10.91 27.65 -9.23
C ALA A 275 -12.02 27.98 -10.23
N PHE A 276 -13.15 27.29 -10.09
CA PHE A 276 -14.33 27.59 -10.89
C PHE A 276 -15.02 28.86 -10.37
N THR A 277 -15.17 29.84 -11.24
CA THR A 277 -15.78 31.15 -10.94
C THR A 277 -16.96 31.42 -11.87
N GLY A 278 -17.72 32.48 -11.59
CA GLY A 278 -18.86 32.86 -12.40
C GLY A 278 -20.01 31.84 -12.38
N TRP A 279 -20.51 31.44 -13.53
CA TRP A 279 -21.62 30.50 -13.67
C TRP A 279 -21.32 29.05 -13.20
N LEU A 280 -20.05 28.69 -13.09
CA LEU A 280 -19.61 27.40 -12.56
C LEU A 280 -19.56 27.36 -11.04
N ASN A 281 -19.69 28.50 -10.35
CA ASN A 281 -19.81 28.57 -8.90
C ASN A 281 -21.31 28.62 -8.51
N PRO A 282 -21.86 27.59 -7.84
CA PRO A 282 -23.27 27.54 -7.50
C PRO A 282 -23.66 28.50 -6.35
N LEU A 283 -22.68 29.19 -5.76
CA LEU A 283 -22.92 30.17 -4.68
C LEU A 283 -23.04 31.59 -5.24
N ALA A 284 -23.99 32.35 -4.73
CA ALA A 284 -24.12 33.77 -5.06
C ALA A 284 -22.96 34.61 -4.53
N ARG A 285 -22.35 34.23 -3.39
CA ARG A 285 -21.18 34.88 -2.76
C ARG A 285 -20.28 33.86 -2.11
N GLY A 286 -18.96 34.09 -2.17
CA GLY A 286 -17.95 33.21 -1.58
C GLY A 286 -17.54 32.06 -2.48
N GLN A 287 -16.63 31.23 -2.00
CA GLN A 287 -16.11 30.07 -2.71
C GLN A 287 -16.11 28.81 -1.83
N MET A 288 -16.37 27.69 -2.46
CA MET A 288 -16.19 26.38 -1.84
C MET A 288 -14.75 25.91 -2.05
N ALA A 289 -14.07 25.56 -0.96
CA ALA A 289 -12.71 25.03 -1.04
C ALA A 289 -12.68 23.76 -1.91
N GLY A 290 -11.74 23.72 -2.87
CA GLY A 290 -11.55 22.58 -3.76
C GLY A 290 -12.51 22.50 -4.95
N LEU A 291 -13.35 23.52 -5.20
CA LEU A 291 -14.15 23.60 -6.42
C LEU A 291 -13.33 24.15 -7.58
N GLY A 292 -12.88 23.29 -8.47
CA GLY A 292 -12.02 23.66 -9.59
C GLY A 292 -11.38 22.45 -10.26
N PHE A 293 -10.31 22.71 -11.00
CA PHE A 293 -9.46 21.71 -11.64
C PHE A 293 -8.03 21.80 -11.09
N GLU A 294 -7.47 20.68 -10.69
CA GLU A 294 -6.05 20.53 -10.31
C GLU A 294 -5.28 19.83 -11.43
N PRO A 295 -4.30 20.51 -12.06
CA PRO A 295 -3.52 19.94 -13.18
C PRO A 295 -2.43 18.96 -12.68
N SER A 296 -2.79 18.03 -11.81
CA SER A 296 -1.90 17.01 -11.24
C SER A 296 -1.93 15.73 -12.06
N VAL A 297 -0.78 15.32 -12.60
CA VAL A 297 -0.65 14.06 -13.34
C VAL A 297 -0.64 12.85 -12.41
N LEU A 298 -0.33 13.03 -11.12
CA LEU A 298 -0.53 12.02 -10.08
C LEU A 298 -2.01 11.62 -10.01
N LEU A 299 -2.91 12.60 -9.93
CA LEU A 299 -4.35 12.37 -9.88
C LEU A 299 -4.88 11.75 -11.18
N VAL A 300 -4.38 12.23 -12.33
CA VAL A 300 -4.70 11.66 -13.64
C VAL A 300 -4.22 10.20 -13.72
N GLY A 301 -2.98 9.92 -13.33
CA GLY A 301 -2.44 8.55 -13.26
C GLY A 301 -3.24 7.64 -12.31
N ALA A 302 -3.64 8.18 -11.16
CA ALA A 302 -4.52 7.48 -10.22
C ALA A 302 -5.87 7.12 -10.85
N GLY A 303 -6.48 8.05 -11.59
CA GLY A 303 -7.71 7.82 -12.35
C GLY A 303 -7.57 6.74 -13.43
N MET A 304 -6.41 6.69 -14.12
CA MET A 304 -6.12 5.61 -15.07
C MET A 304 -6.08 4.24 -14.40
N ILE A 305 -5.48 4.12 -13.21
CA ILE A 305 -5.38 2.85 -12.48
C ILE A 305 -6.74 2.43 -11.91
N THR A 306 -7.47 3.36 -11.29
CA THR A 306 -8.77 3.05 -10.64
C THR A 306 -9.88 2.74 -11.65
N GLY A 307 -9.77 3.25 -12.86
CA GLY A 307 -10.68 2.98 -13.97
C GLY A 307 -11.97 3.79 -13.97
N LEU A 308 -12.72 3.69 -15.07
CA LEU A 308 -13.85 4.58 -15.39
C LEU A 308 -14.99 4.49 -14.36
N ARG A 309 -15.36 3.29 -13.92
CA ARG A 309 -16.49 3.10 -13.00
C ARG A 309 -16.29 3.84 -11.67
N VAL A 310 -15.12 3.68 -11.06
CA VAL A 310 -14.80 4.32 -9.77
C VAL A 310 -14.66 5.82 -9.94
N SER A 311 -13.92 6.27 -10.95
CA SER A 311 -13.68 7.69 -11.23
C SER A 311 -14.96 8.44 -11.57
N LEU A 312 -15.87 7.82 -12.34
CA LEU A 312 -17.17 8.39 -12.67
C LEU A 312 -18.07 8.48 -11.41
N SER A 313 -18.04 7.45 -10.57
CA SER A 313 -18.78 7.47 -9.29
C SER A 313 -18.24 8.55 -8.36
N MET A 314 -16.91 8.74 -8.29
CA MET A 314 -16.29 9.83 -7.53
C MET A 314 -16.73 11.20 -8.06
N PHE A 315 -16.68 11.40 -9.36
CA PHE A 315 -17.07 12.66 -9.97
C PHE A 315 -18.56 12.96 -9.73
N ALA A 316 -19.44 11.99 -9.99
CA ALA A 316 -20.88 12.14 -9.77
C ALA A 316 -21.23 12.43 -8.30
N GLY A 317 -20.61 11.71 -7.36
CA GLY A 317 -20.79 11.94 -5.92
C GLY A 317 -20.27 13.32 -5.48
N SER A 318 -19.13 13.75 -6.01
CA SER A 318 -18.57 15.07 -5.73
C SER A 318 -19.39 16.20 -6.37
N ALA A 319 -19.87 16.01 -7.60
CA ALA A 319 -20.77 16.97 -8.24
C ALA A 319 -22.10 17.12 -7.46
N LEU A 320 -22.69 16.01 -6.99
CA LEU A 320 -23.85 16.03 -6.12
C LEU A 320 -23.58 16.85 -4.85
N LEU A 321 -22.44 16.64 -4.20
CA LEU A 321 -22.05 17.39 -3.00
C LEU A 321 -21.92 18.89 -3.29
N TYR A 322 -21.10 19.26 -4.28
CA TYR A 322 -20.71 20.66 -4.50
C TYR A 322 -21.80 21.49 -5.18
N PHE A 323 -22.59 20.91 -6.09
CA PHE A 323 -23.61 21.66 -6.85
C PHE A 323 -25.03 21.55 -6.29
N ILE A 324 -25.33 20.56 -5.45
CA ILE A 324 -26.68 20.35 -4.92
C ILE A 324 -26.70 20.40 -3.39
N VAL A 325 -25.94 19.52 -2.71
CA VAL A 325 -26.04 19.35 -1.25
C VAL A 325 -25.47 20.54 -0.50
N ALA A 326 -24.27 20.99 -0.84
CA ALA A 326 -23.62 22.08 -0.12
C ALA A 326 -24.37 23.43 -0.25
N PRO A 327 -24.82 23.86 -1.43
CA PRO A 327 -25.63 25.07 -1.54
C PRO A 327 -26.95 24.99 -0.75
N HIS A 328 -27.62 23.83 -0.76
CA HIS A 328 -28.85 23.62 0.01
C HIS A 328 -28.59 23.72 1.52
N LEU A 329 -27.53 23.13 2.02
CA LEU A 329 -27.14 23.18 3.43
C LEU A 329 -26.75 24.60 3.87
N VAL A 330 -26.06 25.35 3.01
CA VAL A 330 -25.77 26.78 3.28
C VAL A 330 -27.07 27.60 3.42
N ALA A 331 -28.04 27.39 2.53
CA ALA A 331 -29.32 28.03 2.62
C ALA A 331 -30.07 27.67 3.92
N LEU A 332 -29.97 26.41 4.33
CA LEU A 332 -30.57 25.90 5.56
C LEU A 332 -29.89 26.49 6.82
N ASP A 333 -28.56 26.56 6.81
CA ASP A 333 -27.78 27.17 7.91
C ASP A 333 -28.08 28.67 8.04
N LEU A 334 -28.24 29.40 6.93
CA LEU A 334 -28.60 30.80 6.93
C LEU A 334 -30.06 31.04 7.43
N ALA A 335 -30.98 30.16 7.07
CA ALA A 335 -32.39 30.25 7.52
C ALA A 335 -32.53 29.98 9.03
N ASN A 336 -31.65 29.17 9.61
CA ASN A 336 -31.68 28.84 11.05
C ASN A 336 -30.59 29.58 11.85
N ALA A 337 -29.97 30.59 11.28
CA ALA A 337 -28.97 31.39 11.97
C ALA A 337 -29.59 32.10 13.20
N GLY A 338 -29.04 31.87 14.40
CA GLY A 338 -29.52 32.44 15.65
C GLY A 338 -30.58 31.63 16.40
N VAL A 339 -31.01 30.47 15.88
CA VAL A 339 -31.90 29.55 16.59
C VAL A 339 -31.14 28.88 17.74
N ALA A 340 -31.66 28.94 18.95
CA ALA A 340 -31.01 28.34 20.11
C ALA A 340 -30.88 26.80 19.93
N GLY A 341 -29.66 26.27 20.12
CA GLY A 341 -29.38 24.85 19.99
C GLY A 341 -29.15 24.35 18.56
N TYR A 342 -29.26 25.21 17.54
CA TYR A 342 -28.90 24.82 16.16
C TYR A 342 -27.40 24.78 15.95
N LEU A 343 -26.90 23.63 15.49
CA LEU A 343 -25.50 23.44 15.10
C LEU A 343 -25.39 23.56 13.57
N PRO A 344 -24.73 24.61 13.03
CA PRO A 344 -24.61 24.79 11.60
C PRO A 344 -23.75 23.68 10.94
N SER A 345 -24.12 23.33 9.71
CA SER A 345 -23.38 22.32 8.91
C SER A 345 -21.99 22.81 8.54
N PHE A 346 -21.84 24.10 8.28
CA PHE A 346 -20.59 24.70 7.84
C PHE A 346 -20.15 25.86 8.72
N LYS A 347 -18.83 25.98 8.91
CA LYS A 347 -18.17 27.18 9.39
C LYS A 347 -17.88 28.09 8.20
N ILE A 348 -18.75 29.05 7.95
CA ILE A 348 -18.61 29.99 6.83
C ILE A 348 -17.79 31.20 7.30
N SER A 349 -16.73 31.56 6.52
CA SER A 349 -15.94 32.76 6.81
C SER A 349 -16.75 34.03 6.52
N PRO A 350 -16.35 35.22 7.03
CA PRO A 350 -16.99 36.50 6.70
C PRO A 350 -17.04 36.80 5.19
N ALA A 351 -16.07 36.25 4.42
CA ALA A 351 -16.05 36.37 2.97
C ALA A 351 -16.95 35.34 2.24
N GLY A 352 -17.69 34.50 2.98
CA GLY A 352 -18.52 33.44 2.41
C GLY A 352 -17.80 32.14 2.05
N ASN A 353 -16.53 32.04 2.35
CA ASN A 353 -15.74 30.83 2.02
C ASN A 353 -15.92 29.73 3.06
N PHE A 354 -16.06 28.49 2.61
CA PHE A 354 -16.15 27.30 3.48
C PHE A 354 -15.63 26.04 2.80
N ASN A 355 -15.44 24.99 3.59
CA ASN A 355 -14.98 23.69 3.10
C ASN A 355 -16.09 22.64 3.21
N PRO A 356 -16.71 22.23 2.10
CA PRO A 356 -17.77 21.23 2.09
C PRO A 356 -17.32 19.86 2.59
N THR A 357 -16.06 19.46 2.35
CA THR A 357 -15.57 18.13 2.69
C THR A 357 -15.53 17.88 4.20
N ARG A 358 -15.42 18.94 5.03
CA ARG A 358 -15.43 18.79 6.50
C ARG A 358 -16.77 18.25 7.04
N TRP A 359 -17.87 18.65 6.46
CA TRP A 359 -19.19 18.13 6.79
C TRP A 359 -19.45 16.81 6.05
N ALA A 360 -19.14 16.75 4.76
CA ALA A 360 -19.38 15.60 3.90
C ALA A 360 -18.60 14.34 4.33
N LEU A 361 -17.49 14.52 5.06
CA LEU A 361 -16.72 13.46 5.67
C LEU A 361 -17.59 12.44 6.42
N TRP A 362 -18.64 12.88 7.13
CA TRP A 362 -19.53 12.00 7.88
C TRP A 362 -20.32 11.05 6.98
N GLY A 363 -20.94 11.59 5.94
CA GLY A 363 -21.65 10.78 4.95
C GLY A 363 -20.73 9.88 4.15
N GLY A 364 -19.61 10.41 3.63
CA GLY A 364 -18.63 9.65 2.85
C GLY A 364 -18.00 8.52 3.64
N THR A 365 -17.59 8.78 4.89
CA THR A 365 -17.06 7.74 5.79
C THR A 365 -18.11 6.66 6.05
N SER A 366 -19.37 7.05 6.28
CA SER A 366 -20.45 6.10 6.51
C SER A 366 -20.66 5.17 5.30
N VAL A 367 -20.71 5.72 4.08
CA VAL A 367 -20.81 4.90 2.86
C VAL A 367 -19.66 3.88 2.80
N MET A 368 -18.41 4.31 2.99
CA MET A 368 -17.24 3.42 2.88
C MET A 368 -17.21 2.36 3.98
N VAL A 369 -17.51 2.73 5.23
CA VAL A 369 -17.51 1.80 6.36
C VAL A 369 -18.59 0.74 6.17
N PHE A 370 -19.84 1.15 5.94
CA PHE A 370 -20.93 0.21 5.79
C PHE A 370 -20.83 -0.62 4.51
N ALA A 371 -20.32 -0.06 3.40
CA ALA A 371 -20.05 -0.85 2.20
C ALA A 371 -19.01 -1.93 2.46
N SER A 372 -17.90 -1.59 3.12
CA SER A 372 -16.83 -2.54 3.40
C SER A 372 -17.26 -3.63 4.38
N LEU A 373 -17.94 -3.26 5.48
CA LEU A 373 -18.43 -4.21 6.48
C LEU A 373 -19.51 -5.14 5.89
N PHE A 374 -20.42 -4.56 5.12
CA PHE A 374 -21.52 -5.31 4.52
C PHE A 374 -21.02 -6.25 3.41
N GLN A 375 -20.08 -5.81 2.58
CA GLN A 375 -19.43 -6.65 1.57
C GLN A 375 -18.71 -7.84 2.22
N MET A 376 -18.05 -7.61 3.35
CA MET A 376 -17.44 -8.69 4.13
C MET A 376 -18.51 -9.64 4.70
N ALA A 377 -19.61 -9.12 5.26
CA ALA A 377 -20.72 -9.92 5.75
C ALA A 377 -21.38 -10.73 4.61
N LEU A 378 -21.56 -10.15 3.43
CA LEU A 378 -22.08 -10.86 2.25
C LEU A 378 -21.15 -12.01 1.81
N ASN A 379 -19.85 -11.88 2.04
CA ASN A 379 -18.83 -12.90 1.75
C ASN A 379 -18.47 -13.76 2.97
N TRP A 380 -19.38 -13.92 3.92
CA TRP A 380 -19.17 -14.66 5.17
C TRP A 380 -18.62 -16.09 4.97
N ARG A 381 -18.95 -16.74 3.85
CA ARG A 381 -18.41 -18.07 3.49
C ARG A 381 -16.90 -18.01 3.22
N THR A 382 -16.39 -16.94 2.61
CA THR A 382 -14.96 -16.67 2.43
C THR A 382 -14.29 -16.50 3.79
N VAL A 383 -14.92 -15.74 4.69
CA VAL A 383 -14.44 -15.56 6.07
C VAL A 383 -14.37 -16.90 6.81
N LEU A 384 -15.44 -17.73 6.74
CA LEU A 384 -15.44 -19.06 7.40
C LEU A 384 -14.40 -20.01 6.80
N ARG A 385 -14.16 -20.00 5.48
CA ARG A 385 -13.11 -20.80 4.85
C ARG A 385 -11.72 -20.40 5.33
N ALA A 386 -11.50 -19.13 5.65
CA ALA A 386 -10.24 -18.67 6.20
C ALA A 386 -9.88 -19.37 7.52
N PHE A 387 -10.87 -19.72 8.35
CA PHE A 387 -10.63 -20.51 9.59
C PHE A 387 -10.38 -21.99 9.36
N GLY A 388 -10.50 -22.50 8.12
CA GLY A 388 -10.20 -23.90 7.75
C GLY A 388 -8.71 -24.27 7.81
N LEU A 389 -7.82 -23.33 8.14
CA LEU A 389 -6.37 -23.52 8.30
C LEU A 389 -5.99 -24.56 9.36
N PHE A 390 -6.91 -24.91 10.26
CA PHE A 390 -6.65 -25.80 11.39
C PHE A 390 -6.94 -27.28 11.12
N LYS A 391 -7.27 -27.67 9.87
CA LYS A 391 -7.41 -29.08 9.51
C LYS A 391 -6.03 -29.74 9.39
N LYS A 392 -5.80 -30.80 10.18
CA LYS A 392 -4.60 -31.62 10.11
C LYS A 392 -4.47 -32.32 8.75
N SER A 393 -3.31 -32.19 8.11
CA SER A 393 -2.91 -32.95 6.91
C SER A 393 -2.13 -34.21 7.33
N GLU A 394 -2.26 -35.29 6.57
CA GLU A 394 -1.54 -36.54 6.80
C GLU A 394 -0.08 -36.42 6.26
N ARG A 395 0.88 -37.00 7.00
CA ARG A 395 2.33 -36.94 6.68
C ARG A 395 2.75 -38.02 5.70
N ASN A 396 3.41 -37.65 4.59
CA ASN A 396 4.08 -38.56 3.63
C ASN A 396 5.51 -38.07 3.32
N ALA A 397 6.41 -38.99 2.86
CA ALA A 397 7.84 -38.71 2.65
C ALA A 397 8.18 -37.58 1.66
N THR A 398 7.30 -37.27 0.68
CA THR A 398 7.42 -36.09 -0.21
C THR A 398 7.11 -34.77 0.51
N HIS A 399 6.44 -34.84 1.64
CA HIS A 399 6.18 -33.71 2.53
C HIS A 399 7.50 -33.12 3.08
N ASP A 400 8.50 -33.95 3.34
CA ASP A 400 9.78 -33.54 3.93
C ASP A 400 10.61 -32.65 2.97
N ALA A 401 10.57 -32.90 1.65
CA ALA A 401 11.29 -32.11 0.66
C ALA A 401 10.68 -30.70 0.49
N VAL A 402 9.35 -30.60 0.48
CA VAL A 402 8.65 -29.30 0.42
C VAL A 402 8.78 -28.56 1.74
N GLU A 403 8.71 -29.24 2.88
CA GLU A 403 8.96 -28.63 4.20
C GLU A 403 10.38 -28.07 4.34
N ALA A 404 11.36 -28.70 3.69
CA ALA A 404 12.73 -28.20 3.67
C ALA A 404 12.86 -26.84 2.97
N VAL A 405 11.95 -26.51 2.04
CA VAL A 405 11.94 -25.27 1.27
C VAL A 405 10.98 -24.22 1.83
N GLU A 406 9.84 -24.68 2.37
CA GLU A 406 8.82 -23.78 2.96
C GLU A 406 9.32 -23.09 4.23
N VAL A 407 8.74 -21.92 4.53
CA VAL A 407 9.06 -21.17 5.76
C VAL A 407 8.61 -21.99 6.98
N PRO A 408 9.53 -22.35 7.89
CA PRO A 408 9.19 -23.18 9.03
C PRO A 408 8.22 -22.46 10.00
N ASN A 409 7.23 -23.18 10.53
CA ASN A 409 6.33 -22.62 11.55
C ASN A 409 7.08 -22.20 12.83
N SER A 410 8.28 -22.72 13.10
CA SER A 410 9.13 -22.25 14.19
C SER A 410 9.53 -20.77 14.04
N TRP A 411 9.72 -20.30 12.79
CA TRP A 411 10.02 -18.88 12.55
C TRP A 411 8.87 -17.96 12.97
N LEU A 412 7.61 -18.42 12.81
CA LEU A 412 6.45 -17.70 13.33
C LEU A 412 6.58 -17.48 14.84
N VAL A 413 6.83 -18.56 15.60
CA VAL A 413 6.89 -18.48 17.06
C VAL A 413 8.09 -17.63 17.51
N ILE A 414 9.28 -17.88 16.95
CA ILE A 414 10.51 -17.14 17.27
C ILE A 414 10.37 -15.66 16.96
N GLY A 415 9.73 -15.29 15.85
CA GLY A 415 9.54 -13.88 15.45
C GLY A 415 8.38 -13.22 16.18
N LEU A 416 7.27 -13.95 16.40
CA LEU A 416 6.07 -13.37 16.99
C LEU A 416 6.28 -12.94 18.46
N ILE A 417 7.08 -13.69 19.24
CA ILE A 417 7.34 -13.36 20.65
C ILE A 417 8.02 -11.99 20.79
N PRO A 418 9.19 -11.71 20.19
CA PRO A 418 9.85 -10.41 20.34
C PRO A 418 9.05 -9.27 19.71
N ILE A 419 8.35 -9.51 18.60
CA ILE A 419 7.51 -8.51 17.93
C ILE A 419 6.32 -8.15 18.82
N THR A 420 5.63 -9.14 19.39
CA THR A 420 4.51 -8.92 20.32
C THR A 420 4.98 -8.17 21.56
N LEU A 421 6.10 -8.60 22.15
CA LEU A 421 6.65 -7.95 23.33
C LEU A 421 7.01 -6.48 23.03
N GLY A 422 7.70 -6.23 21.93
CA GLY A 422 8.07 -4.87 21.52
C GLY A 422 6.85 -4.00 21.23
N LEU A 423 5.87 -4.52 20.49
CA LEU A 423 4.65 -3.79 20.14
C LEU A 423 3.81 -3.45 21.40
N VAL A 424 3.58 -4.44 22.28
CA VAL A 424 2.81 -4.24 23.53
C VAL A 424 3.55 -3.27 24.45
N THR A 425 4.88 -3.33 24.51
CA THR A 425 5.68 -2.38 25.28
C THR A 425 5.51 -0.95 24.74
N VAL A 426 5.58 -0.76 23.42
CA VAL A 426 5.35 0.56 22.81
C VAL A 426 3.92 1.05 23.06
N GLN A 427 2.92 0.17 22.92
CA GLN A 427 1.52 0.52 23.18
C GLN A 427 1.29 0.90 24.66
N TYR A 428 1.91 0.19 25.59
CA TYR A 428 1.78 0.46 27.03
C TYR A 428 2.51 1.75 27.43
N CYS A 429 3.78 1.89 27.07
CA CYS A 429 4.61 3.02 27.51
C CYS A 429 4.24 4.34 26.83
N ALA A 430 3.89 4.31 25.54
CA ALA A 430 3.69 5.54 24.76
C ALA A 430 2.21 5.94 24.63
N PHE A 431 1.30 4.98 24.59
CA PHE A 431 -0.12 5.23 24.34
C PHE A 431 -1.02 4.83 25.49
N HIS A 432 -0.43 4.38 26.63
CA HIS A 432 -1.15 3.94 27.83
C HIS A 432 -2.18 2.84 27.58
N VAL A 433 -1.94 1.99 26.57
CA VAL A 433 -2.79 0.83 26.27
C VAL A 433 -2.50 -0.26 27.30
N ALA A 434 -3.52 -0.72 28.03
CA ALA A 434 -3.35 -1.82 28.96
C ALA A 434 -2.78 -3.06 28.27
N ILE A 435 -1.87 -3.80 28.93
CA ILE A 435 -1.14 -4.94 28.35
C ILE A 435 -2.10 -5.97 27.71
N TRP A 436 -3.20 -6.28 28.39
CA TRP A 436 -4.18 -7.24 27.86
C TRP A 436 -4.87 -6.73 26.57
N LEU A 437 -5.13 -5.42 26.44
CA LEU A 437 -5.65 -4.81 25.21
C LEU A 437 -4.61 -4.86 24.09
N GLY A 438 -3.35 -4.60 24.41
CA GLY A 438 -2.24 -4.76 23.48
C GLY A 438 -2.12 -6.19 22.96
N LEU A 439 -2.16 -7.20 23.85
CA LEU A 439 -2.14 -8.61 23.47
C LEU A 439 -3.37 -8.98 22.63
N LEU A 440 -4.54 -8.45 22.99
CA LEU A 440 -5.77 -8.66 22.22
C LEU A 440 -5.65 -8.09 20.81
N SER A 441 -5.02 -6.90 20.63
CA SER A 441 -4.80 -6.32 19.30
C SER A 441 -3.91 -7.20 18.42
N VAL A 442 -2.86 -7.81 18.99
CA VAL A 442 -2.00 -8.76 18.28
C VAL A 442 -2.76 -10.03 17.90
N ALA A 443 -3.48 -10.64 18.85
CA ALA A 443 -4.28 -11.83 18.61
C ALA A 443 -5.38 -11.58 17.56
N PHE A 444 -6.05 -10.43 17.64
CA PHE A 444 -7.07 -10.03 16.70
C PHE A 444 -6.49 -9.70 15.32
N SER A 445 -5.25 -9.21 15.24
CA SER A 445 -4.53 -9.00 13.99
C SER A 445 -4.41 -10.28 13.16
N PHE A 446 -4.24 -11.45 13.80
CA PHE A 446 -4.22 -12.72 13.09
C PHE A 446 -5.56 -13.01 12.39
N VAL A 447 -6.68 -12.85 13.11
CA VAL A 447 -8.02 -13.06 12.56
C VAL A 447 -8.30 -12.12 11.40
N VAL A 448 -7.98 -10.84 11.58
CA VAL A 448 -8.21 -9.80 10.59
C VAL A 448 -7.30 -9.99 9.37
N ALA A 449 -6.03 -10.31 9.58
CA ALA A 449 -5.09 -10.60 8.50
C ALA A 449 -5.49 -11.82 7.66
N LEU A 450 -6.01 -12.87 8.31
CA LEU A 450 -6.51 -14.05 7.62
C LEU A 450 -7.62 -13.71 6.61
N VAL A 451 -8.58 -12.88 7.05
CA VAL A 451 -9.68 -12.42 6.20
C VAL A 451 -9.18 -11.50 5.09
N ALA A 452 -8.30 -10.55 5.44
CA ALA A 452 -7.73 -9.60 4.49
C ALA A 452 -6.91 -10.28 3.40
N CYS A 453 -6.03 -11.20 3.77
CA CYS A 453 -5.19 -11.98 2.84
C CYS A 453 -6.05 -12.82 1.88
N ARG A 454 -7.14 -13.43 2.39
CA ARG A 454 -8.05 -14.18 1.54
C ARG A 454 -8.79 -13.28 0.56
N ALA A 455 -9.31 -12.15 1.02
CA ALA A 455 -9.96 -11.16 0.17
C ALA A 455 -9.00 -10.67 -0.92
N THR A 456 -7.76 -10.35 -0.58
CA THR A 456 -6.72 -9.95 -1.55
C THR A 456 -6.43 -11.06 -2.55
N GLY A 457 -6.33 -12.31 -2.10
CA GLY A 457 -6.09 -13.46 -2.98
C GLY A 457 -7.21 -13.72 -3.98
N GLU A 458 -8.47 -13.41 -3.61
CA GLU A 458 -9.64 -13.59 -4.48
C GLU A 458 -9.91 -12.36 -5.38
N THR A 459 -9.68 -11.13 -4.86
CA THR A 459 -10.16 -9.87 -5.49
C THR A 459 -9.08 -8.86 -5.84
N ASP A 460 -7.82 -9.13 -5.46
CA ASP A 460 -6.69 -8.19 -5.56
C ASP A 460 -6.82 -6.91 -4.71
N THR A 461 -7.83 -6.84 -3.89
CA THR A 461 -8.08 -5.65 -3.05
C THR A 461 -7.96 -6.02 -1.58
N THR A 462 -6.99 -5.40 -0.89
CA THR A 462 -6.81 -5.57 0.55
C THR A 462 -7.74 -4.61 1.29
N PRO A 463 -8.74 -5.10 2.05
CA PRO A 463 -9.72 -4.25 2.71
C PRO A 463 -9.19 -3.63 4.03
N VAL A 464 -8.00 -3.00 3.99
CA VAL A 464 -7.29 -2.45 5.17
C VAL A 464 -8.17 -1.47 5.94
N GLY A 465 -8.90 -0.61 5.22
CA GLY A 465 -9.83 0.35 5.83
C GLY A 465 -10.95 -0.32 6.63
N ALA A 466 -11.56 -1.40 6.11
CA ALA A 466 -12.57 -2.17 6.82
C ALA A 466 -11.99 -2.85 8.06
N MET A 467 -10.80 -3.43 7.95
CA MET A 467 -10.13 -4.12 9.06
C MET A 467 -9.87 -3.19 10.24
N GLY A 468 -9.37 -1.97 9.97
CA GLY A 468 -9.22 -0.94 11.01
C GLY A 468 -10.54 -0.56 11.65
N LYS A 469 -11.62 -0.39 10.88
CA LYS A 469 -12.95 -0.02 11.41
C LYS A 469 -13.58 -1.09 12.29
N ILE A 470 -13.42 -2.37 11.92
CA ILE A 470 -13.86 -3.49 12.76
C ILE A 470 -13.17 -3.44 14.12
N THR A 471 -11.87 -3.16 14.14
CA THR A 471 -11.10 -3.03 15.36
C THR A 471 -11.54 -1.80 16.17
N GLN A 472 -11.77 -0.65 15.52
CA GLN A 472 -12.31 0.54 16.18
C GLN A 472 -13.66 0.25 16.87
N LEU A 473 -14.57 -0.44 16.19
CA LEU A 473 -15.87 -0.85 16.74
C LEU A 473 -15.71 -1.81 17.93
N LEU A 474 -14.81 -2.80 17.82
CA LEU A 474 -14.53 -3.72 18.92
C LEU A 474 -14.00 -2.97 20.15
N TYR A 475 -13.01 -2.10 19.98
CA TYR A 475 -12.39 -1.37 21.08
C TYR A 475 -13.28 -0.27 21.68
N ALA A 476 -14.29 0.19 20.94
CA ALA A 476 -15.27 1.13 21.48
C ALA A 476 -16.15 0.56 22.62
N VAL A 477 -16.30 -0.77 22.67
CA VAL A 477 -17.13 -1.45 23.67
C VAL A 477 -16.32 -2.17 24.77
N LEU A 478 -15.00 -2.32 24.58
CA LEU A 478 -14.16 -3.04 25.52
C LEU A 478 -13.89 -2.23 26.81
N PRO A 479 -13.94 -2.88 27.99
CA PRO A 479 -13.55 -2.25 29.26
C PRO A 479 -12.11 -1.73 29.19
N GLY A 480 -11.88 -0.50 29.66
CA GLY A 480 -10.55 0.14 29.64
C GLY A 480 -10.11 0.73 28.30
N ALA A 481 -10.88 0.52 27.22
CA ALA A 481 -10.67 1.16 25.92
C ALA A 481 -11.80 2.15 25.58
N LYS A 482 -12.98 1.95 26.17
CA LYS A 482 -14.17 2.77 25.92
C LYS A 482 -13.92 4.24 26.25
N GLY A 483 -14.19 5.13 25.31
CA GLY A 483 -14.04 6.56 25.47
C GLY A 483 -12.59 7.08 25.35
N ILE A 484 -11.62 6.24 24.97
CA ILE A 484 -10.22 6.62 24.83
C ILE A 484 -9.78 6.49 23.37
N GLU A 485 -9.69 7.64 22.68
CA GLU A 485 -9.38 7.72 21.24
C GLU A 485 -8.01 7.12 20.90
N SER A 486 -7.00 7.38 21.73
CA SER A 486 -5.63 6.87 21.49
C SER A 486 -5.58 5.33 21.49
N ILE A 487 -6.27 4.68 22.44
CA ILE A 487 -6.33 3.21 22.52
C ILE A 487 -7.07 2.65 21.30
N ASN A 488 -8.20 3.26 20.93
CA ASN A 488 -8.99 2.88 19.76
C ASN A 488 -8.19 2.96 18.48
N LEU A 489 -7.49 4.10 18.24
CA LEU A 489 -6.67 4.33 17.06
C LEU A 489 -5.45 3.41 17.00
N MET A 490 -4.74 3.20 18.13
CA MET A 490 -3.53 2.39 18.13
C MET A 490 -3.83 0.90 17.94
N ALA A 491 -4.90 0.38 18.54
CA ALA A 491 -5.35 -0.99 18.30
C ALA A 491 -5.77 -1.19 16.82
N ALA A 492 -6.54 -0.26 16.27
CA ALA A 492 -6.97 -0.31 14.88
C ALA A 492 -5.79 -0.15 13.90
N GLY A 493 -4.84 0.74 14.20
CA GLY A 493 -3.61 0.91 13.43
C GLY A 493 -2.78 -0.37 13.40
N THR A 494 -2.68 -1.07 14.53
CA THR A 494 -1.99 -2.36 14.63
C THR A 494 -2.61 -3.41 13.71
N THR A 495 -3.92 -3.62 13.80
CA THR A 495 -4.62 -4.65 13.02
C THR A 495 -4.64 -4.32 11.53
N ALA A 496 -4.85 -3.06 11.17
CA ALA A 496 -4.87 -2.61 9.79
C ALA A 496 -3.49 -2.73 9.12
N ALA A 497 -2.43 -2.26 9.79
CA ALA A 497 -1.06 -2.36 9.28
C ALA A 497 -0.60 -3.81 9.15
N ALA A 498 -0.85 -4.64 10.17
CA ALA A 498 -0.48 -6.05 10.12
C ALA A 498 -1.22 -6.81 9.01
N SER A 499 -2.50 -6.53 8.79
CA SER A 499 -3.26 -7.18 7.71
C SER A 499 -2.82 -6.71 6.33
N GLY A 500 -2.47 -5.44 6.16
CA GLY A 500 -1.88 -4.91 4.93
C GLY A 500 -0.55 -5.58 4.61
N ALA A 501 0.40 -5.56 5.56
CA ALA A 501 1.73 -6.16 5.37
C ALA A 501 1.67 -7.67 5.13
N ALA A 502 0.72 -8.40 5.75
CA ALA A 502 0.52 -9.82 5.49
C ALA A 502 0.02 -10.07 4.06
N ALA A 503 -0.93 -9.26 3.57
CA ALA A 503 -1.46 -9.37 2.22
C ALA A 503 -0.41 -9.03 1.16
N ASP A 504 0.41 -8.00 1.40
CA ASP A 504 1.53 -7.63 0.53
C ASP A 504 2.52 -8.78 0.39
N LEU A 505 2.93 -9.42 1.53
CA LEU A 505 3.81 -10.58 1.49
C LEU A 505 3.23 -11.74 0.70
N LEU A 506 1.93 -12.06 0.88
CA LEU A 506 1.31 -13.15 0.12
C LEU A 506 1.24 -12.86 -1.37
N THR A 507 0.99 -11.61 -1.75
CA THR A 507 1.03 -11.18 -3.16
C THR A 507 2.42 -11.37 -3.75
N ASP A 508 3.46 -10.98 -3.02
CA ASP A 508 4.85 -11.17 -3.44
C ASP A 508 5.26 -12.65 -3.45
N LEU A 509 4.84 -13.44 -2.47
CA LEU A 509 5.09 -14.90 -2.44
C LEU A 509 4.36 -15.64 -3.57
N LYS A 510 3.22 -15.12 -4.05
CA LYS A 510 2.56 -15.67 -5.23
C LYS A 510 3.41 -15.51 -6.48
N SER A 511 4.05 -14.36 -6.69
CA SER A 511 4.97 -14.17 -7.81
C SER A 511 6.16 -15.14 -7.73
N GLY A 512 6.75 -15.30 -6.55
CA GLY A 512 7.82 -16.26 -6.32
C GLY A 512 7.39 -17.71 -6.51
N TYR A 513 6.20 -18.09 -6.06
CA TYR A 513 5.63 -19.42 -6.29
C TYR A 513 5.52 -19.76 -7.78
N LEU A 514 5.03 -18.80 -8.59
CA LEU A 514 4.92 -18.99 -10.03
C LEU A 514 6.29 -19.07 -10.74
N LEU A 515 7.29 -18.34 -10.23
CA LEU A 515 8.66 -18.35 -10.77
C LEU A 515 9.53 -19.48 -10.21
N GLY A 516 9.03 -20.26 -9.24
CA GLY A 516 9.78 -21.34 -8.60
C GLY A 516 10.85 -20.85 -7.63
N ALA A 517 10.66 -19.70 -7.02
CA ALA A 517 11.55 -19.12 -6.00
C ALA A 517 11.47 -19.88 -4.67
N ASN A 518 12.53 -19.75 -3.86
CA ASN A 518 12.56 -20.27 -2.50
C ASN A 518 11.79 -19.32 -1.56
N PRO A 519 10.67 -19.75 -0.95
CA PRO A 519 9.84 -18.91 -0.09
C PRO A 519 10.58 -18.36 1.13
N ARG A 520 11.53 -19.09 1.72
CA ARG A 520 12.33 -18.63 2.86
C ARG A 520 13.15 -17.40 2.50
N ARG A 521 13.79 -17.43 1.32
CA ARG A 521 14.61 -16.32 0.85
C ARG A 521 13.79 -15.09 0.55
N GLN A 522 12.60 -15.27 -0.04
CA GLN A 522 11.69 -14.17 -0.32
C GLN A 522 11.09 -13.59 0.96
N PHE A 523 10.74 -14.42 1.94
CA PHE A 523 10.33 -13.96 3.27
C PHE A 523 11.38 -13.08 3.95
N LEU A 524 12.66 -13.52 3.92
CA LEU A 524 13.76 -12.72 4.48
C LEU A 524 13.96 -11.41 3.71
N ALA A 525 13.83 -11.42 2.38
CA ALA A 525 13.88 -10.23 1.56
C ALA A 525 12.79 -9.21 1.97
N GLN A 526 11.56 -9.69 2.16
CA GLN A 526 10.42 -8.89 2.62
C GLN A 526 10.68 -8.30 4.01
N PHE A 527 11.15 -9.12 4.95
CA PHE A 527 11.44 -8.67 6.32
C PHE A 527 12.57 -7.61 6.34
N CYS A 528 13.62 -7.79 5.54
CA CYS A 528 14.65 -6.75 5.35
C CYS A 528 14.06 -5.44 4.82
N GLY A 529 13.08 -5.52 3.92
CA GLY A 529 12.41 -4.35 3.35
C GLY A 529 11.73 -3.48 4.41
N VAL A 530 11.15 -4.08 5.46
CA VAL A 530 10.51 -3.33 6.56
C VAL A 530 11.51 -2.35 7.23
N PHE A 531 12.76 -2.77 7.44
CA PHE A 531 13.79 -1.89 8.02
C PHE A 531 14.08 -0.68 7.12
N PHE A 532 14.26 -0.93 5.80
CA PHE A 532 14.48 0.16 4.85
C PHE A 532 13.28 1.11 4.77
N GLY A 533 12.07 0.57 4.82
CA GLY A 533 10.84 1.35 4.80
C GLY A 533 10.73 2.28 6.01
N VAL A 534 10.95 1.76 7.22
CA VAL A 534 10.92 2.56 8.46
C VAL A 534 12.01 3.63 8.44
N LEU A 535 13.23 3.28 7.98
CA LEU A 535 14.35 4.20 7.87
C LEU A 535 14.05 5.39 6.95
N ALA A 536 13.23 5.20 5.92
CA ALA A 536 12.86 6.26 4.99
C ALA A 536 11.60 7.02 5.42
N VAL A 537 10.54 6.27 5.77
CA VAL A 537 9.21 6.86 5.94
C VAL A 537 9.09 7.68 7.21
N VAL A 538 9.79 7.28 8.30
CA VAL A 538 9.69 8.01 9.57
C VAL A 538 10.35 9.38 9.46
N PRO A 539 11.60 9.54 9.02
CA PRO A 539 12.17 10.87 8.80
C PRO A 539 11.34 11.70 7.80
N ALA A 540 10.87 11.07 6.70
CA ALA A 540 10.04 11.76 5.71
C ALA A 540 8.75 12.31 6.33
N TRP A 541 8.08 11.55 7.21
CA TRP A 541 6.90 11.99 7.93
C TRP A 541 7.15 13.25 8.75
N TYR A 542 8.21 13.26 9.59
CA TYR A 542 8.51 14.41 10.43
C TYR A 542 8.96 15.65 9.65
N LEU A 543 9.54 15.45 8.48
CA LEU A 543 9.94 16.54 7.59
C LEU A 543 8.79 17.07 6.73
N MET A 544 7.88 16.21 6.28
CA MET A 544 6.72 16.61 5.49
C MET A 544 5.58 17.16 6.35
N VAL A 545 5.42 16.62 7.55
CA VAL A 545 4.34 16.95 8.49
C VAL A 545 4.93 17.35 9.84
N PRO A 546 5.65 18.45 9.94
CA PRO A 546 6.30 18.84 11.21
C PRO A 546 5.31 19.22 12.31
N THR A 547 4.13 19.68 11.95
CA THR A 547 3.11 20.19 12.90
C THR A 547 1.70 19.74 12.52
N LYS A 548 0.78 19.88 13.48
CA LYS A 548 -0.67 19.67 13.21
C LYS A 548 -1.18 20.59 12.07
N ALA A 549 -0.74 21.84 12.04
CA ALA A 549 -1.14 22.79 10.99
C ALA A 549 -0.68 22.34 9.60
N ALA A 550 0.53 21.77 9.49
CA ALA A 550 1.01 21.20 8.24
C ALA A 550 0.14 19.99 7.79
N LEU A 551 -0.28 19.13 8.73
CA LEU A 551 -1.19 18.02 8.42
C LEU A 551 -2.58 18.51 8.00
N GLU A 552 -3.10 19.55 8.66
CA GLU A 552 -4.38 20.17 8.29
C GLU A 552 -4.32 20.83 6.91
N ALA A 553 -3.18 21.38 6.51
CA ALA A 553 -2.97 21.94 5.16
C ALA A 553 -3.02 20.86 4.07
N PHE A 554 -2.45 19.68 4.33
CA PHE A 554 -2.62 18.52 3.44
C PHE A 554 -4.06 18.05 3.34
N ASN A 555 -4.86 18.25 4.39
CA ASN A 555 -6.24 17.78 4.53
C ASN A 555 -6.42 16.30 4.16
N PRO A 556 -5.63 15.38 4.76
CA PRO A 556 -5.50 14.02 4.27
C PRO A 556 -6.78 13.21 4.50
N PRO A 557 -7.39 12.64 3.43
CA PRO A 557 -8.69 11.98 3.50
C PRO A 557 -8.70 10.80 4.48
N ALA A 558 -7.67 9.95 4.42
CA ALA A 558 -7.57 8.78 5.29
C ALA A 558 -7.47 9.16 6.77
N THR A 559 -6.60 10.13 7.10
CA THR A 559 -6.41 10.62 8.48
C THR A 559 -7.71 11.17 9.05
N ASN A 560 -8.39 12.02 8.28
CA ASN A 560 -9.65 12.66 8.68
C ASN A 560 -10.75 11.61 8.90
N MET A 561 -10.83 10.59 8.05
CA MET A 561 -11.77 9.49 8.20
C MET A 561 -11.50 8.65 9.46
N TRP A 562 -10.23 8.36 9.76
CA TRP A 562 -9.86 7.61 10.96
C TRP A 562 -10.18 8.38 12.24
N LYS A 563 -9.86 9.68 12.25
CA LYS A 563 -10.22 10.59 13.33
C LYS A 563 -11.74 10.66 13.51
N ALA A 564 -12.50 10.88 12.45
CA ALA A 564 -13.95 11.00 12.52
C ALA A 564 -14.62 9.76 13.13
N VAL A 565 -14.18 8.57 12.76
CA VAL A 565 -14.70 7.32 13.36
C VAL A 565 -14.31 7.20 14.83
N ALA A 566 -13.07 7.54 15.19
CA ALA A 566 -12.66 7.55 16.60
C ALA A 566 -13.48 8.53 17.43
N ASP A 567 -13.62 9.77 16.97
CA ASP A 567 -14.44 10.81 17.62
C ASP A 567 -15.90 10.35 17.82
N LEU A 568 -16.52 9.78 16.78
CA LEU A 568 -17.89 9.28 16.85
C LEU A 568 -18.06 8.18 17.89
N LEU A 569 -17.10 7.25 17.94
CA LEU A 569 -17.16 6.10 18.85
C LEU A 569 -16.82 6.45 20.31
N THR A 570 -16.09 7.54 20.54
CA THR A 570 -15.62 7.94 21.87
C THR A 570 -16.45 9.10 22.46
N LEU A 571 -16.72 10.13 21.66
CA LEU A 571 -17.47 11.34 22.10
C LEU A 571 -18.99 11.20 21.93
N GLY A 572 -19.43 10.25 21.08
CA GLY A 572 -20.84 10.04 20.80
C GLY A 572 -21.41 11.00 19.74
N ILE A 573 -22.69 10.79 19.44
CA ILE A 573 -23.40 11.47 18.33
C ILE A 573 -23.89 12.89 18.65
N ASN A 574 -23.90 13.27 19.93
CA ASN A 574 -24.55 14.54 20.38
C ASN A 574 -23.78 15.81 19.96
N HIS A 575 -22.53 15.67 19.53
CA HIS A 575 -21.70 16.79 19.09
C HIS A 575 -21.81 17.09 17.58
N LEU A 576 -22.62 16.30 16.86
CA LEU A 576 -22.77 16.46 15.41
C LEU A 576 -23.99 17.28 15.05
N PRO A 577 -23.91 18.10 13.97
CA PRO A 577 -25.08 18.71 13.37
C PRO A 577 -26.13 17.67 12.98
N HIS A 578 -27.43 17.97 13.15
CA HIS A 578 -28.49 17.04 12.72
C HIS A 578 -28.38 16.65 11.26
N THR A 579 -27.93 17.54 10.40
CA THR A 579 -27.68 17.29 8.97
C THR A 579 -26.60 16.21 8.77
N ALA A 580 -25.55 16.18 9.62
CA ALA A 580 -24.51 15.16 9.56
C ALA A 580 -25.03 13.79 10.02
N LEU A 581 -25.91 13.74 11.03
CA LEU A 581 -26.55 12.48 11.44
C LEU A 581 -27.41 11.88 10.31
N ILE A 582 -28.17 12.72 9.62
CA ILE A 582 -28.95 12.32 8.44
C ILE A 582 -28.00 11.79 7.35
N ALA A 583 -26.89 12.49 7.10
CA ALA A 583 -25.89 12.05 6.13
C ALA A 583 -25.25 10.70 6.49
N ILE A 584 -25.00 10.43 7.77
CA ILE A 584 -24.51 9.11 8.26
C ILE A 584 -25.52 8.02 7.96
N VAL A 585 -26.82 8.24 8.25
CA VAL A 585 -27.86 7.24 8.01
C VAL A 585 -28.04 6.97 6.51
N ILE A 586 -28.13 8.01 5.70
CA ILE A 586 -28.22 7.87 4.24
C ILE A 586 -26.97 7.18 3.69
N GLY A 587 -25.79 7.57 4.16
CA GLY A 587 -24.53 6.95 3.77
C GLY A 587 -24.48 5.47 4.12
N ALA A 588 -24.96 5.08 5.31
CA ALA A 588 -25.04 3.66 5.70
C ALA A 588 -25.98 2.87 4.79
N LEU A 589 -27.17 3.41 4.47
CA LEU A 589 -28.11 2.78 3.56
C LEU A 589 -27.51 2.62 2.15
N VAL A 590 -26.90 3.65 1.59
CA VAL A 590 -26.23 3.59 0.28
C VAL A 590 -25.08 2.59 0.32
N GLY A 591 -24.26 2.61 1.38
CA GLY A 591 -23.13 1.70 1.57
C GLY A 591 -23.55 0.22 1.67
N MET A 592 -24.72 -0.08 2.22
CA MET A 592 -25.25 -1.46 2.28
C MET A 592 -25.97 -1.87 0.98
N THR A 593 -26.74 -0.97 0.39
CA THR A 593 -27.55 -1.30 -0.78
C THR A 593 -26.71 -1.55 -2.03
N LEU A 594 -25.66 -0.79 -2.28
CA LEU A 594 -24.82 -0.95 -3.47
C LEU A 594 -24.13 -2.33 -3.53
N PRO A 595 -23.43 -2.83 -2.51
CA PRO A 595 -22.87 -4.18 -2.53
C PRO A 595 -23.94 -5.27 -2.61
N LEU A 596 -25.12 -5.03 -2.04
CA LEU A 596 -26.25 -5.96 -2.16
C LEU A 596 -26.73 -6.05 -3.61
N LEU A 597 -26.92 -4.93 -4.29
CA LEU A 597 -27.32 -4.87 -5.70
C LEU A 597 -26.27 -5.53 -6.60
N GLU A 598 -24.98 -5.28 -6.35
CA GLU A 598 -23.89 -5.94 -7.09
C GLU A 598 -23.93 -7.47 -6.95
N LYS A 599 -24.29 -7.96 -5.76
CA LYS A 599 -24.38 -9.40 -5.49
C LYS A 599 -25.65 -10.02 -6.10
N LEU A 600 -26.78 -9.32 -6.05
CA LEU A 600 -28.06 -9.81 -6.59
C LEU A 600 -28.10 -9.76 -8.12
N TRP A 601 -27.47 -8.72 -8.71
CA TRP A 601 -27.43 -8.51 -10.16
C TRP A 601 -25.99 -8.32 -10.67
N PRO A 602 -25.21 -9.39 -10.77
CA PRO A 602 -23.80 -9.29 -11.23
C PRO A 602 -23.67 -8.70 -12.63
N GLN A 603 -24.67 -8.88 -13.49
CA GLN A 603 -24.70 -8.32 -14.85
C GLN A 603 -24.84 -6.79 -14.85
N ALA A 604 -25.44 -6.20 -13.82
CA ALA A 604 -25.59 -4.76 -13.68
C ALA A 604 -24.37 -4.10 -13.02
N GLN A 605 -23.43 -4.87 -12.49
CA GLN A 605 -22.24 -4.34 -11.80
C GLN A 605 -21.47 -3.25 -12.57
N PRO A 606 -21.25 -3.36 -13.89
CA PRO A 606 -20.55 -2.31 -14.65
C PRO A 606 -21.29 -0.96 -14.66
N TRP A 607 -22.61 -0.97 -14.48
CA TRP A 607 -23.48 0.20 -14.53
C TRP A 607 -23.81 0.77 -13.16
N LEU A 608 -23.65 -0.02 -12.11
CA LEU A 608 -23.87 0.43 -10.73
C LEU A 608 -22.72 1.32 -10.26
N PRO A 609 -23.00 2.42 -9.55
CA PRO A 609 -21.96 3.24 -8.95
C PRO A 609 -21.09 2.41 -8.00
N SER A 610 -19.79 2.76 -7.91
CA SER A 610 -18.90 2.19 -6.90
C SER A 610 -19.19 2.82 -5.54
N ALA A 611 -19.53 2.01 -4.54
CA ALA A 611 -19.76 2.48 -3.18
C ALA A 611 -18.51 3.16 -2.60
N MET A 612 -17.32 2.59 -2.85
CA MET A 612 -16.04 3.19 -2.44
C MET A 612 -15.80 4.52 -3.16
N GLY A 613 -16.09 4.60 -4.47
CA GLY A 613 -15.97 5.82 -5.25
C GLY A 613 -16.92 6.92 -4.76
N LEU A 614 -18.19 6.60 -4.48
CA LEU A 614 -19.16 7.56 -3.92
C LEU A 614 -18.75 8.04 -2.53
N GLY A 615 -18.33 7.13 -1.65
CA GLY A 615 -17.87 7.50 -0.31
C GLY A 615 -16.64 8.40 -0.35
N LEU A 616 -15.66 8.07 -1.19
CA LEU A 616 -14.45 8.86 -1.35
C LEU A 616 -14.73 10.25 -1.94
N ALA A 617 -15.69 10.37 -2.84
CA ALA A 617 -16.14 11.64 -3.43
C ALA A 617 -16.50 12.71 -2.40
N TRP A 618 -16.97 12.30 -1.22
CA TRP A 618 -17.35 13.20 -0.12
C TRP A 618 -16.24 13.44 0.88
N VAL A 619 -15.13 12.71 0.75
CA VAL A 619 -13.95 12.85 1.63
C VAL A 619 -12.83 13.65 0.96
N VAL A 620 -12.72 13.55 -0.37
CA VAL A 620 -11.75 14.33 -1.15
C VAL A 620 -12.37 15.57 -1.77
N PRO A 621 -11.59 16.65 -2.04
CA PRO A 621 -12.08 17.82 -2.77
C PRO A 621 -12.56 17.48 -4.19
N PHE A 622 -13.42 18.32 -4.77
CA PHE A 622 -13.97 18.15 -6.12
C PHE A 622 -12.86 18.04 -7.19
N GLN A 623 -11.83 18.87 -7.09
CA GLN A 623 -10.70 18.87 -8.01
C GLN A 623 -10.05 17.49 -8.17
N ASN A 624 -9.93 16.72 -7.07
CA ASN A 624 -9.36 15.38 -7.11
C ASN A 624 -10.26 14.43 -7.90
N ALA A 625 -11.57 14.43 -7.62
CA ALA A 625 -12.53 13.58 -8.32
C ALA A 625 -12.59 13.91 -9.82
N PHE A 626 -12.45 15.18 -10.17
CA PHE A 626 -12.44 15.64 -11.56
C PHE A 626 -11.18 15.21 -12.30
N SER A 627 -9.99 15.34 -11.69
CA SER A 627 -8.73 14.88 -12.28
C SER A 627 -8.67 13.36 -12.43
N PHE A 628 -9.26 12.60 -11.49
CA PHE A 628 -9.46 11.14 -11.62
C PHE A 628 -10.32 10.79 -12.84
N LEU A 629 -11.43 11.50 -13.05
CA LEU A 629 -12.29 11.28 -14.22
C LEU A 629 -11.53 11.52 -15.51
N ILE A 630 -10.74 12.59 -15.60
CA ILE A 630 -9.92 12.89 -16.78
C ILE A 630 -8.97 11.71 -17.08
N GLY A 631 -8.26 11.19 -16.06
CA GLY A 631 -7.37 10.05 -16.23
C GLY A 631 -8.09 8.79 -16.73
N ALA A 632 -9.24 8.49 -16.17
CA ALA A 632 -10.06 7.35 -16.57
C ALA A 632 -10.61 7.49 -17.99
N LEU A 633 -11.00 8.70 -18.40
CA LEU A 633 -11.46 9.00 -19.75
C LEU A 633 -10.31 8.88 -20.78
N ILE A 634 -9.11 9.37 -20.44
CA ILE A 634 -7.90 9.21 -21.28
C ILE A 634 -7.64 7.71 -21.52
N LEU A 635 -7.64 6.88 -20.49
CA LEU A 635 -7.43 5.43 -20.65
C LEU A 635 -8.53 4.79 -21.48
N THR A 636 -9.78 5.17 -21.25
CA THR A 636 -10.94 4.60 -21.98
C THR A 636 -10.87 4.97 -23.46
N ALA A 637 -10.55 6.22 -23.77
CA ALA A 637 -10.35 6.67 -25.16
C ALA A 637 -9.16 5.96 -25.82
N TRP A 638 -8.05 5.79 -25.07
CA TRP A 638 -6.89 5.06 -25.58
C TRP A 638 -7.20 3.59 -25.84
N ARG A 639 -7.95 2.90 -24.95
CA ARG A 639 -8.43 1.53 -25.20
C ARG A 639 -9.35 1.41 -26.41
N ALA A 640 -10.20 2.43 -26.64
CA ALA A 640 -11.06 2.47 -27.82
C ALA A 640 -10.27 2.62 -29.11
N TRP A 641 -9.16 3.39 -29.09
CA TRP A 641 -8.30 3.58 -30.26
C TRP A 641 -7.36 2.40 -30.50
N ASN A 642 -6.62 1.97 -29.45
CA ASN A 642 -5.68 0.84 -29.55
C ASN A 642 -5.61 0.08 -28.25
N ARG A 643 -6.46 -0.96 -28.12
CA ARG A 643 -6.60 -1.75 -26.91
C ARG A 643 -5.30 -2.44 -26.51
N ARG A 644 -4.55 -3.02 -27.49
CA ARG A 644 -3.32 -3.75 -27.19
C ARG A 644 -2.26 -2.82 -26.57
N ASN A 645 -2.06 -1.65 -27.15
CA ASN A 645 -1.09 -0.68 -26.63
C ASN A 645 -1.53 -0.13 -25.26
N ALA A 646 -2.81 0.18 -25.10
CA ALA A 646 -3.35 0.66 -23.83
C ALA A 646 -3.14 -0.38 -22.71
N ASP A 647 -3.52 -1.64 -22.94
CA ASP A 647 -3.36 -2.69 -21.92
C ASP A 647 -1.88 -2.99 -21.61
N THR A 648 -0.97 -2.77 -22.56
CA THR A 648 0.48 -2.96 -22.38
C THR A 648 1.15 -1.81 -21.61
N PHE A 649 0.78 -0.56 -21.89
CA PHE A 649 1.52 0.61 -21.40
C PHE A 649 0.80 1.44 -20.34
N ALA A 650 -0.51 1.26 -20.11
CA ALA A 650 -1.28 2.10 -19.20
C ALA A 650 -0.75 2.05 -17.76
N ILE A 651 -0.51 0.85 -17.22
CA ILE A 651 -0.01 0.69 -15.84
C ILE A 651 1.40 1.27 -15.69
N PRO A 652 2.40 0.96 -16.57
CA PRO A 652 3.71 1.59 -16.50
C PRO A 652 3.67 3.12 -16.57
N ILE A 653 2.89 3.69 -17.48
CA ILE A 653 2.78 5.15 -17.63
C ILE A 653 2.12 5.77 -16.40
N ALA A 654 0.98 5.25 -15.96
CA ALA A 654 0.28 5.77 -14.79
C ALA A 654 1.15 5.70 -13.53
N SER A 655 1.82 4.57 -13.30
CA SER A 655 2.73 4.39 -12.17
C SER A 655 3.93 5.34 -12.23
N GLY A 656 4.48 5.58 -13.43
CA GLY A 656 5.57 6.53 -13.64
C GLY A 656 5.12 7.97 -13.32
N LEU A 657 3.97 8.41 -13.82
CA LEU A 657 3.41 9.73 -13.54
C LEU A 657 3.19 9.96 -12.05
N ILE A 658 2.57 8.98 -11.37
CA ILE A 658 2.32 9.04 -9.92
C ILE A 658 3.63 9.13 -9.16
N ALA A 659 4.57 8.21 -9.42
CA ALA A 659 5.84 8.16 -8.70
C ALA A 659 6.69 9.41 -8.96
N GLY A 660 6.71 9.92 -10.19
CA GLY A 660 7.47 11.11 -10.56
C GLY A 660 7.00 12.35 -9.81
N GLU A 661 5.71 12.67 -9.91
CA GLU A 661 5.13 13.84 -9.24
C GLU A 661 5.23 13.73 -7.73
N SER A 662 4.83 12.58 -7.15
CA SER A 662 4.83 12.41 -5.69
C SER A 662 6.23 12.43 -5.08
N LEU A 663 7.24 11.87 -5.74
CA LEU A 663 8.62 11.93 -5.27
C LEU A 663 9.12 13.36 -5.22
N VAL A 664 8.96 14.11 -6.30
CA VAL A 664 9.44 15.50 -6.36
C VAL A 664 8.69 16.39 -5.38
N ALA A 665 7.37 16.25 -5.30
CA ALA A 665 6.55 16.99 -4.33
C ALA A 665 6.97 16.68 -2.89
N ALA A 666 7.19 15.41 -2.55
CA ALA A 666 7.68 15.02 -1.23
C ALA A 666 9.08 15.58 -0.92
N PHE A 667 10.00 15.51 -1.88
CA PHE A 667 11.35 16.08 -1.69
C PHE A 667 11.33 17.60 -1.56
N LEU A 668 10.49 18.31 -2.30
CA LEU A 668 10.34 19.76 -2.17
C LEU A 668 9.71 20.13 -0.82
N ALA A 669 8.69 19.41 -0.35
CA ALA A 669 8.12 19.62 0.99
C ALA A 669 9.16 19.39 2.10
N ILE A 670 9.98 18.35 1.98
CA ILE A 670 11.10 18.09 2.89
C ILE A 670 12.14 19.24 2.82
N ALA A 671 12.50 19.69 1.63
CA ALA A 671 13.44 20.79 1.43
C ALA A 671 12.92 22.10 2.05
N CYS A 672 11.64 22.43 1.86
CA CYS A 672 11.00 23.60 2.48
C CYS A 672 11.10 23.55 4.02
N THR A 673 10.84 22.41 4.62
CA THR A 673 10.94 22.23 6.07
C THR A 673 12.38 22.36 6.55
N LEU A 674 13.35 21.74 5.86
CA LEU A 674 14.78 21.86 6.22
C LEU A 674 15.28 23.29 6.08
N VAL A 675 14.91 23.99 5.01
CA VAL A 675 15.20 25.41 4.83
C VAL A 675 14.56 26.24 5.94
N GLY A 676 13.33 25.88 6.36
CA GLY A 676 12.66 26.47 7.53
C GLY A 676 13.47 26.32 8.81
N PHE A 677 13.94 25.12 9.15
CA PHE A 677 14.73 24.85 10.34
C PHE A 677 16.11 25.51 10.34
N LEU A 678 16.80 25.54 9.19
CA LEU A 678 18.11 26.19 9.07
C LEU A 678 18.03 27.72 9.22
N ALA A 679 16.84 28.29 9.15
CA ALA A 679 16.62 29.73 9.27
C ALA A 679 16.24 30.19 10.68
N THR A 680 15.76 29.31 11.49
CA THR A 680 15.44 29.59 12.89
C THR A 680 16.67 29.45 13.79
N ARG A 681 17.78 28.95 13.27
CA ARG A 681 19.11 28.98 13.86
C ARG A 681 19.94 30.15 13.35
#